data_43b911901bf240a76d5769b6d9ed3038
#
_entry.id   43b911901bf240a76d5769b6d9ed3038
#
_cell.length_a   1.000
_cell.length_b   1.000
_cell.length_c   1.000
_cell.angle_alpha   90.00
_cell.angle_beta   90.00
_cell.angle_gamma   90.00
#
_symmetry.space_group_name_H-M   'P 1'
#
loop_
_entity.id
_entity.type
_entity.pdbx_description
1 polymer ?
#
loop_
_entity_poly.entity_id
_entity_poly.type
_entity_poly.pdbx_seq_one_letter_code
_entity_poly.pdbx_strand_id
1 'polypeptide(L)'
;MLTRRSFVSALSLSPFAKFFGLHAALNPTAPESALAAKSDAQDDYTKFVKIAIGTGGHGHTYPGATVPFGMVQLSPDTYNDGWDWCSGYHYSDSSIMGFSHTHLSGTGASDMLDFLLMPGTGPTKLFPGARQNPGEGYRSRFSHDDEIAVPGYYSVILRDYNIRAELTATERAGMHRYTFPKSDTSHFILDLVHSYSNTPVVWAYLKIVGNDTIVGGRSMKGWAPGREIHFAIQFSKPFASCEIVSDNKRLEPSIREAKGTSLKCLVHFQTTDSEVISVKTGISGVSDEGAKKNVAAEIPDWDFEKVRRAAHNSWNQNLSRIKVEMPNTRHQKIFYTALYHMFVAPTLFDDVDGQYRGMDGKVHQLPNGAHNYSTFSLWDTFRAAHPMYTICQPDRVPDFVNCLIRMAQESPAGVPIWPLQGKETFCMTGYHSSSVYAEAFVKGFKGLDFAQLYPALRRRAMDDDYRGLGYYRKLGYIPCDKEEESVSKTAEYVYDDWAVAHVAQAVGRMDDYKALIERSKNYKNLFDPSTTFMRPRFENGQWSEPFEPTEMGYSKKWRDYTESDPWQTTFFIQHDPAGYIKLFGSDLAFIQKLDNLFTANSQLPADAPPDIAGMVGQYAHGNEPCHHMAYLYSYAGMPYKTQERVRTLLEMEYDDQPDGLAGNEDCGQMSAWYVISSMGFYAVDPVSGNYVFGTPLVNRAEIEIAAGKALHVDVKRSSPGDAFIQSVTLNGKPHSKLWFRHADIANGGTIEFTLGPTPGAFGKGEDAIPPSMPEMS
;
A
#
# COMPACT_ATOMS: atom_id res chain seq x y z
N MET A 1 -14.57 24.32 8.40
CA MET A 1 -13.33 23.54 8.45
C MET A 1 -12.56 24.03 9.67
N LEU A 2 -12.59 23.28 10.76
CA LEU A 2 -11.98 23.66 12.04
C LEU A 2 -10.80 22.75 12.29
N THR A 3 -9.63 23.33 12.29
CA THR A 3 -8.35 22.68 12.60
C THR A 3 -8.30 22.23 14.06
N ARG A 4 -7.67 21.11 14.34
CA ARG A 4 -7.52 20.41 15.64
C ARG A 4 -6.94 21.21 16.83
N ARG A 5 -6.89 22.55 16.80
CA ARG A 5 -6.22 23.36 17.85
C ARG A 5 -7.12 24.23 18.71
N SER A 6 -8.40 23.93 18.87
CA SER A 6 -9.29 24.75 19.70
C SER A 6 -10.24 23.90 20.52
N PHE A 7 -9.75 23.17 21.52
CA PHE A 7 -10.57 22.75 22.67
C PHE A 7 -9.69 22.28 23.83
N VAL A 8 -9.09 23.23 24.53
CA VAL A 8 -8.67 23.07 25.92
C VAL A 8 -9.11 24.36 26.64
N SER A 9 -10.15 24.27 27.38
CA SER A 9 -10.44 24.97 28.64
C SER A 9 -11.96 25.10 28.86
N ALA A 10 -12.48 24.33 29.77
CA ALA A 10 -13.41 24.76 30.79
C ALA A 10 -13.78 23.60 31.71
N LEU A 11 -13.05 23.50 32.82
CA LEU A 11 -13.53 22.79 34.00
C LEU A 11 -14.70 23.59 34.58
N SER A 12 -15.82 22.93 34.89
CA SER A 12 -16.69 23.34 36.00
C SER A 12 -17.22 22.10 36.71
N LEU A 13 -16.84 22.00 37.97
CA LEU A 13 -17.35 21.08 39.00
C LEU A 13 -18.80 21.38 39.37
N SER A 14 -19.63 20.38 39.55
CA SER A 14 -20.44 20.25 40.76
C SER A 14 -21.20 18.92 40.84
N PRO A 15 -21.50 18.43 42.07
CA PRO A 15 -21.83 17.04 42.35
C PRO A 15 -23.32 16.84 42.61
N PHE A 16 -23.86 15.62 42.48
CA PHE A 16 -24.89 15.08 43.37
C PHE A 16 -25.19 13.58 43.11
N ALA A 17 -24.95 12.82 44.15
CA ALA A 17 -25.80 11.88 44.88
C ALA A 17 -26.31 10.60 44.20
N LYS A 18 -25.85 9.53 44.81
CA LYS A 18 -26.31 8.15 44.95
C LYS A 18 -27.78 7.88 44.73
N PHE A 19 -28.06 6.80 43.95
CA PHE A 19 -29.14 5.87 44.27
C PHE A 19 -28.70 4.42 43.99
N PHE A 20 -28.84 3.58 44.99
CA PHE A 20 -28.62 2.12 44.91
C PHE A 20 -29.82 1.45 44.26
N GLY A 21 -29.58 0.60 43.29
CA GLY A 21 -30.56 -0.33 42.75
C GLY A 21 -29.84 -1.63 42.38
N LEU A 22 -29.96 -2.65 43.26
CA LEU A 22 -29.53 -4.02 42.98
C LEU A 22 -30.37 -4.60 41.86
N HIS A 23 -29.75 -4.99 40.75
CA HIS A 23 -30.27 -6.03 39.89
C HIS A 23 -29.18 -7.02 39.56
N ALA A 24 -29.46 -8.28 39.88
CA ALA A 24 -28.56 -9.42 39.68
C ALA A 24 -28.27 -9.65 38.19
N ALA A 25 -27.03 -9.56 37.81
CA ALA A 25 -26.54 -9.96 36.52
C ALA A 25 -26.34 -11.49 36.50
N LEU A 26 -27.06 -12.16 35.64
CA LEU A 26 -26.77 -13.55 35.24
C LEU A 26 -25.64 -13.45 34.17
N ASN A 27 -24.44 -13.84 34.54
CA ASN A 27 -23.34 -14.11 33.62
C ASN A 27 -23.56 -15.46 32.96
N PRO A 28 -23.55 -15.58 31.61
CA PRO A 28 -23.35 -16.85 30.98
C PRO A 28 -21.83 -17.10 30.85
N THR A 29 -21.29 -17.92 31.71
CA THR A 29 -19.95 -18.51 31.57
C THR A 29 -19.95 -19.45 30.37
N ALA A 30 -19.18 -19.07 29.34
CA ALA A 30 -18.78 -20.00 28.28
C ALA A 30 -17.78 -21.02 28.86
N PRO A 31 -17.85 -22.29 28.48
CA PRO A 31 -16.87 -23.27 28.92
C PRO A 31 -15.56 -23.09 28.18
N GLU A 32 -14.52 -22.62 28.85
CA GLU A 32 -13.14 -22.84 28.44
C GLU A 32 -12.84 -24.33 28.44
N SER A 33 -12.82 -24.96 27.27
CA SER A 33 -12.25 -26.29 27.13
C SER A 33 -10.73 -26.19 27.04
N ALA A 34 -10.08 -26.49 28.14
CA ALA A 34 -8.64 -26.72 28.23
C ALA A 34 -8.22 -27.88 27.35
N LEU A 35 -7.57 -27.56 26.22
CA LEU A 35 -6.64 -28.43 25.51
C LEU A 35 -5.35 -27.68 25.32
N ALA A 36 -4.59 -27.51 26.42
CA ALA A 36 -3.22 -27.09 26.38
C ALA A 36 -2.33 -28.25 25.97
N ALA A 37 -2.11 -28.43 24.68
CA ALA A 37 -0.89 -29.06 24.20
C ALA A 37 0.23 -28.02 24.43
N LYS A 38 1.26 -28.37 25.19
CA LYS A 38 2.51 -27.64 25.28
C LYS A 38 3.19 -27.70 23.91
N SER A 39 2.88 -26.73 23.03
CA SER A 39 3.76 -26.31 21.97
C SER A 39 4.68 -25.24 22.56
N ASP A 40 5.94 -25.19 22.16
CA ASP A 40 6.80 -24.05 22.38
C ASP A 40 6.02 -22.81 21.97
N ALA A 41 5.65 -21.97 22.92
CA ALA A 41 4.79 -20.82 22.65
C ALA A 41 5.61 -19.80 21.86
N GLN A 42 5.49 -19.88 20.53
CA GLN A 42 5.99 -18.84 19.64
C GLN A 42 5.25 -17.55 20.02
N ASP A 43 5.99 -16.46 20.23
CA ASP A 43 5.39 -15.16 20.54
C ASP A 43 4.37 -14.78 19.47
N ASP A 44 3.20 -14.35 19.91
CA ASP A 44 2.13 -13.90 19.00
C ASP A 44 2.21 -12.39 18.76
N TYR A 45 2.70 -12.01 17.59
CA TYR A 45 2.84 -10.61 17.16
C TYR A 45 1.55 -10.03 16.56
N THR A 46 0.61 -10.89 16.17
CA THR A 46 -0.68 -10.45 15.61
C THR A 46 -1.50 -9.65 16.62
N LYS A 47 -1.31 -9.89 17.91
CA LYS A 47 -1.98 -9.15 19.01
C LYS A 47 -1.65 -7.65 19.05
N PHE A 48 -0.58 -7.22 18.41
CA PHE A 48 -0.18 -5.81 18.33
C PHE A 48 -0.78 -5.10 17.12
N VAL A 49 -1.30 -5.83 16.13
CA VAL A 49 -1.91 -5.25 14.94
C VAL A 49 -3.29 -4.68 15.28
N LYS A 50 -3.51 -3.41 14.97
CA LYS A 50 -4.80 -2.73 15.08
C LYS A 50 -5.30 -2.35 13.69
N ILE A 51 -5.97 -3.29 13.02
CA ILE A 51 -6.38 -3.19 11.61
C ILE A 51 -7.22 -1.92 11.33
N ALA A 52 -7.89 -1.37 12.34
CA ALA A 52 -8.66 -0.13 12.18
C ALA A 52 -7.80 1.10 11.82
N ILE A 53 -6.49 1.10 12.09
CA ILE A 53 -5.61 2.21 11.69
C ILE A 53 -5.60 2.31 10.17
N GLY A 54 -5.89 3.50 9.62
CA GLY A 54 -5.96 3.78 8.20
C GLY A 54 -7.33 3.50 7.56
N THR A 55 -8.29 2.92 8.29
CA THR A 55 -9.65 2.70 7.76
C THR A 55 -10.55 3.93 7.89
N GLY A 56 -10.08 5.00 8.51
CA GLY A 56 -10.73 6.31 8.61
C GLY A 56 -9.81 7.41 8.10
N GLY A 57 -10.29 8.64 8.06
CA GLY A 57 -9.54 9.75 7.46
C GLY A 57 -9.29 9.47 5.97
N HIS A 58 -8.04 9.61 5.55
CA HIS A 58 -7.59 9.43 4.16
C HIS A 58 -6.64 8.24 3.99
N GLY A 59 -6.64 7.28 4.92
CA GLY A 59 -5.72 6.13 4.84
C GLY A 59 -6.10 5.08 3.80
N HIS A 60 -7.38 4.98 3.43
CA HIS A 60 -7.94 4.09 2.40
C HIS A 60 -7.61 2.61 2.60
N THR A 61 -7.42 2.14 3.83
CA THR A 61 -7.25 0.72 4.13
C THR A 61 -8.60 0.05 4.43
N TYR A 62 -8.63 -1.28 4.42
CA TYR A 62 -9.84 -2.07 4.68
C TYR A 62 -9.64 -3.04 5.87
N PRO A 63 -10.70 -3.39 6.62
CA PRO A 63 -10.58 -4.20 7.83
C PRO A 63 -10.70 -5.71 7.59
N GLY A 64 -10.91 -6.17 6.37
CA GLY A 64 -11.28 -7.54 6.03
C GLY A 64 -10.18 -8.57 6.21
N ALA A 65 -10.55 -9.83 5.98
CA ALA A 65 -9.65 -10.96 6.08
C ALA A 65 -8.80 -11.13 4.82
N THR A 66 -7.48 -11.17 4.99
CA THR A 66 -6.51 -11.50 3.95
C THR A 66 -5.32 -12.24 4.60
N VAL A 67 -4.45 -12.83 3.79
CA VAL A 67 -3.14 -13.36 4.22
C VAL A 67 -2.02 -12.53 3.60
N PRO A 68 -0.78 -12.59 4.11
CA PRO A 68 0.33 -11.82 3.53
C PRO A 68 0.46 -12.06 2.03
N PHE A 69 0.46 -10.98 1.25
CA PHE A 69 0.56 -10.99 -0.21
C PHE A 69 -0.53 -11.80 -0.94
N GLY A 70 -1.67 -12.09 -0.29
CA GLY A 70 -2.74 -12.91 -0.86
C GLY A 70 -3.49 -12.23 -2.00
N MET A 71 -4.03 -13.04 -2.93
CA MET A 71 -4.90 -12.58 -4.03
C MET A 71 -6.30 -12.21 -3.54
N VAL A 72 -6.75 -12.81 -2.42
CA VAL A 72 -8.05 -12.55 -1.82
C VAL A 72 -7.95 -11.49 -0.72
N GLN A 73 -8.75 -10.44 -0.85
CA GLN A 73 -9.01 -9.45 0.18
C GLN A 73 -10.52 -9.47 0.47
N LEU A 74 -10.92 -10.34 1.40
CA LEU A 74 -12.33 -10.56 1.74
C LEU A 74 -12.78 -9.57 2.80
N SER A 75 -13.48 -8.49 2.41
CA SER A 75 -13.78 -7.37 3.29
C SER A 75 -15.22 -6.88 3.16
N PRO A 76 -15.79 -6.27 4.22
CA PRO A 76 -17.04 -5.54 4.10
C PRO A 76 -16.88 -4.29 3.25
N ASP A 77 -17.90 -4.01 2.42
CA ASP A 77 -18.06 -2.74 1.73
C ASP A 77 -19.12 -1.91 2.45
N THR A 78 -18.73 -0.73 2.95
CA THR A 78 -19.68 0.20 3.61
C THR A 78 -20.24 1.22 2.61
N TYR A 79 -19.42 1.61 1.64
CA TYR A 79 -19.83 2.45 0.51
C TYR A 79 -18.87 2.27 -0.65
N ASN A 80 -19.29 2.65 -1.85
CA ASN A 80 -18.54 2.41 -3.08
C ASN A 80 -18.40 3.67 -3.96
N ASP A 81 -18.52 4.85 -3.40
CA ASP A 81 -18.39 6.11 -4.14
C ASP A 81 -17.78 7.20 -3.25
N GLY A 82 -16.98 8.08 -3.87
CA GLY A 82 -16.25 9.13 -3.16
C GLY A 82 -14.83 8.71 -2.74
N TRP A 83 -13.92 9.68 -2.73
CA TRP A 83 -12.49 9.44 -2.59
C TRP A 83 -12.13 8.63 -1.32
N ASP A 84 -12.73 8.95 -0.16
CA ASP A 84 -12.44 8.24 1.10
C ASP A 84 -12.92 6.77 1.12
N TRP A 85 -13.64 6.31 0.07
CA TRP A 85 -14.13 4.92 -0.06
C TRP A 85 -13.42 4.13 -1.14
N CYS A 86 -12.21 4.52 -1.55
CA CYS A 86 -11.44 3.78 -2.56
C CYS A 86 -11.21 2.30 -2.21
N SER A 87 -11.12 1.98 -0.92
CA SER A 87 -11.02 0.60 -0.44
C SER A 87 -12.39 -0.10 -0.21
N GLY A 88 -13.51 0.55 -0.49
CA GLY A 88 -14.86 0.03 -0.21
C GLY A 88 -15.33 0.19 1.24
N TYR A 89 -14.46 0.55 2.17
CA TYR A 89 -14.77 0.69 3.59
C TYR A 89 -14.31 2.04 4.14
N HIS A 90 -15.10 2.63 5.00
CA HIS A 90 -14.67 3.77 5.80
C HIS A 90 -15.22 3.66 7.23
N TYR A 91 -14.35 3.86 8.24
CA TYR A 91 -14.67 3.67 9.66
C TYR A 91 -15.83 4.54 10.17
N SER A 92 -16.13 5.66 9.55
CA SER A 92 -17.27 6.53 9.96
C SER A 92 -18.62 5.97 9.57
N ASP A 93 -18.72 4.92 8.78
CA ASP A 93 -19.97 4.36 8.31
C ASP A 93 -20.64 3.44 9.36
N SER A 94 -21.96 3.33 9.28
CA SER A 94 -22.80 2.53 10.18
C SER A 94 -23.62 1.44 9.47
N SER A 95 -23.37 1.21 8.19
CA SER A 95 -24.05 0.16 7.42
C SER A 95 -23.14 -0.49 6.37
N ILE A 96 -23.29 -1.81 6.17
CA ILE A 96 -22.54 -2.65 5.25
C ILE A 96 -23.43 -3.01 4.06
N MET A 97 -22.90 -2.84 2.84
CA MET A 97 -23.54 -3.26 1.57
C MET A 97 -23.41 -4.76 1.34
N GLY A 98 -22.36 -5.36 1.78
CA GLY A 98 -22.03 -6.78 1.63
C GLY A 98 -20.54 -7.01 1.78
N PHE A 99 -20.09 -8.17 1.33
CA PHE A 99 -18.69 -8.60 1.43
C PHE A 99 -18.18 -8.90 0.02
N SER A 100 -17.22 -8.10 -0.48
CA SER A 100 -16.55 -8.35 -1.74
C SER A 100 -15.19 -9.02 -1.53
N HIS A 101 -14.55 -9.53 -2.59
CA HIS A 101 -13.44 -10.48 -2.48
C HIS A 101 -12.10 -9.88 -2.90
N THR A 102 -12.11 -8.67 -3.44
CA THR A 102 -10.90 -7.94 -3.87
C THR A 102 -10.98 -6.48 -3.47
N HIS A 103 -9.90 -5.97 -2.87
CA HIS A 103 -9.80 -4.58 -2.40
C HIS A 103 -8.39 -4.04 -2.67
N LEU A 104 -8.28 -2.75 -2.98
CA LEU A 104 -7.03 -2.02 -2.94
C LEU A 104 -6.76 -1.53 -1.52
N SER A 105 -5.50 -1.46 -1.12
CA SER A 105 -5.09 -0.97 0.19
C SER A 105 -4.35 0.35 0.05
N GLY A 106 -4.99 1.42 0.50
CA GLY A 106 -4.34 2.72 0.63
C GLY A 106 -4.28 3.58 -0.63
N THR A 107 -4.91 3.19 -1.73
CA THR A 107 -4.79 3.96 -2.98
C THR A 107 -5.83 5.07 -3.05
N GLY A 108 -5.44 6.24 -3.58
CA GLY A 108 -6.36 7.35 -3.91
C GLY A 108 -7.17 7.10 -5.18
N ALA A 109 -6.77 6.13 -6.01
CA ALA A 109 -7.55 5.61 -7.13
C ALA A 109 -8.16 4.26 -6.76
N SER A 110 -9.28 3.90 -7.36
CA SER A 110 -10.00 2.69 -6.97
C SER A 110 -10.49 1.89 -8.15
N ASP A 111 -10.52 0.61 -7.92
CA ASP A 111 -11.03 -0.44 -8.78
C ASP A 111 -11.48 -1.61 -7.89
N MET A 112 -11.67 -2.78 -8.47
CA MET A 112 -11.98 -4.01 -7.74
C MET A 112 -13.40 -4.03 -7.12
N LEU A 113 -13.55 -4.39 -5.84
CA LEU A 113 -14.80 -4.68 -5.15
C LEU A 113 -15.58 -5.78 -5.89
N ASP A 114 -14.87 -6.88 -6.23
CA ASP A 114 -15.43 -7.94 -7.07
C ASP A 114 -16.31 -8.89 -6.27
N PHE A 115 -17.45 -9.26 -6.88
CA PHE A 115 -18.33 -10.35 -6.42
C PHE A 115 -18.90 -10.13 -5.02
N LEU A 116 -19.67 -9.05 -4.86
CA LEU A 116 -20.32 -8.77 -3.57
C LEU A 116 -21.31 -9.88 -3.21
N LEU A 117 -21.13 -10.47 -2.04
CA LEU A 117 -22.07 -11.41 -1.44
C LEU A 117 -22.69 -10.81 -0.18
N MET A 118 -24.03 -10.79 -0.11
CA MET A 118 -24.73 -10.27 1.06
C MET A 118 -25.80 -11.28 1.54
N PRO A 119 -25.73 -11.79 2.80
CA PRO A 119 -26.78 -12.58 3.38
C PRO A 119 -27.95 -11.72 3.86
N GLY A 120 -29.15 -12.27 3.90
CA GLY A 120 -30.33 -11.59 4.40
C GLY A 120 -31.45 -12.52 4.81
N THR A 121 -32.48 -11.95 5.45
CA THR A 121 -33.75 -12.60 5.76
C THR A 121 -34.90 -11.68 5.35
N GLY A 122 -36.08 -12.24 5.12
CA GLY A 122 -37.25 -11.48 4.68
C GLY A 122 -37.30 -11.27 3.15
N PRO A 123 -37.99 -10.22 2.69
CA PRO A 123 -38.11 -9.96 1.26
C PRO A 123 -36.78 -9.65 0.60
N THR A 124 -36.47 -10.31 -0.53
CA THR A 124 -35.26 -10.05 -1.31
C THR A 124 -35.33 -8.68 -2.00
N LYS A 125 -34.27 -7.89 -1.86
CA LYS A 125 -34.08 -6.59 -2.50
C LYS A 125 -32.93 -6.72 -3.50
N LEU A 126 -32.98 -5.97 -4.59
CA LEU A 126 -32.04 -6.06 -5.70
C LEU A 126 -30.99 -4.94 -5.68
N PHE A 127 -31.14 -3.96 -4.80
CA PHE A 127 -30.25 -2.80 -4.69
C PHE A 127 -29.76 -2.65 -3.25
N PRO A 128 -28.56 -2.09 -3.05
CA PRO A 128 -28.03 -1.89 -1.69
C PRO A 128 -28.85 -0.90 -0.86
N GLY A 129 -29.57 0.02 -1.49
CA GLY A 129 -30.22 1.14 -0.81
C GLY A 129 -29.26 2.28 -0.51
N ALA A 130 -29.81 3.42 -0.08
CA ALA A 130 -29.02 4.58 0.28
C ALA A 130 -28.35 4.39 1.66
N ARG A 131 -27.16 4.95 1.84
CA ARG A 131 -26.41 4.91 3.10
C ARG A 131 -27.21 5.51 4.27
N GLN A 132 -27.95 6.59 3.99
CA GLN A 132 -28.80 7.28 4.95
C GLN A 132 -30.10 6.53 5.26
N ASN A 133 -30.50 5.60 4.40
CA ASN A 133 -31.74 4.83 4.52
C ASN A 133 -31.51 3.33 4.21
N PRO A 134 -30.72 2.62 5.03
CA PRO A 134 -30.32 1.23 4.77
C PRO A 134 -31.52 0.28 4.56
N GLY A 135 -32.62 0.53 5.28
CA GLY A 135 -33.83 -0.31 5.22
C GLY A 135 -34.52 -0.37 3.87
N GLU A 136 -34.21 0.50 2.91
CA GLU A 136 -34.78 0.46 1.54
C GLU A 136 -34.06 -0.56 0.64
N GLY A 137 -32.81 -0.96 0.97
CA GLY A 137 -32.02 -1.88 0.20
C GLY A 137 -31.68 -3.17 0.91
N TYR A 138 -30.73 -3.95 0.35
CA TYR A 138 -30.22 -5.17 0.95
C TYR A 138 -29.07 -4.93 1.95
N ARG A 139 -28.55 -3.71 2.09
CA ARG A 139 -27.51 -3.39 3.08
C ARG A 139 -28.06 -3.51 4.51
N SER A 140 -27.17 -3.71 5.48
CA SER A 140 -27.52 -3.83 6.89
C SER A 140 -26.75 -2.85 7.75
N ARG A 141 -27.41 -2.30 8.76
CA ARG A 141 -26.75 -1.57 9.83
C ARG A 141 -25.85 -2.50 10.65
N PHE A 142 -24.77 -1.94 11.17
CA PHE A 142 -23.85 -2.58 12.10
C PHE A 142 -23.36 -1.59 13.16
N SER A 143 -22.55 -2.05 14.10
CA SER A 143 -21.83 -1.22 15.07
C SER A 143 -20.41 -1.75 15.22
N HIS A 144 -19.45 -0.87 15.42
CA HIS A 144 -18.07 -1.23 15.73
C HIS A 144 -17.93 -2.01 17.05
N ASP A 145 -18.93 -1.92 17.97
CA ASP A 145 -18.96 -2.75 19.18
C ASP A 145 -19.16 -4.24 18.87
N ASP A 146 -19.76 -4.54 17.72
CA ASP A 146 -20.02 -5.91 17.24
C ASP A 146 -19.01 -6.35 16.15
N GLU A 147 -18.03 -5.49 15.85
CA GLU A 147 -17.03 -5.70 14.80
C GLU A 147 -15.71 -6.21 15.39
N ILE A 148 -15.17 -7.25 14.81
CA ILE A 148 -13.85 -7.80 15.15
C ILE A 148 -13.02 -7.85 13.87
N ALA A 149 -11.89 -7.16 13.84
CA ALA A 149 -10.91 -7.19 12.76
C ALA A 149 -9.54 -7.51 13.34
N VAL A 150 -9.00 -8.68 13.01
CA VAL A 150 -7.66 -9.13 13.39
C VAL A 150 -6.98 -9.79 12.19
N PRO A 151 -5.65 -9.91 12.14
CA PRO A 151 -4.98 -10.48 10.98
C PRO A 151 -5.54 -11.86 10.57
N GLY A 152 -6.04 -11.94 9.33
CA GLY A 152 -6.64 -13.15 8.76
C GLY A 152 -8.07 -13.46 9.19
N TYR A 153 -8.73 -12.60 9.96
CA TYR A 153 -10.10 -12.81 10.38
C TYR A 153 -10.88 -11.51 10.56
N TYR A 154 -12.13 -11.52 10.09
CA TYR A 154 -13.10 -10.44 10.30
C TYR A 154 -14.43 -11.02 10.78
N SER A 155 -15.16 -10.30 11.63
CA SER A 155 -16.52 -10.67 12.07
C SER A 155 -17.35 -9.43 12.38
N VAL A 156 -18.66 -9.49 12.06
CA VAL A 156 -19.62 -8.42 12.36
C VAL A 156 -21.03 -9.00 12.52
N ILE A 157 -21.91 -8.28 13.25
CA ILE A 157 -23.33 -8.58 13.29
C ILE A 157 -24.08 -7.65 12.33
N LEU A 158 -24.76 -8.25 11.35
CA LEU A 158 -25.68 -7.57 10.44
C LEU A 158 -27.01 -7.37 11.18
N ARG A 159 -27.21 -6.20 11.81
CA ARG A 159 -28.28 -5.95 12.79
C ARG A 159 -29.67 -6.01 12.20
N ASP A 160 -29.86 -5.60 10.92
CA ASP A 160 -31.18 -5.63 10.29
C ASP A 160 -31.67 -7.06 9.98
N TYR A 161 -30.75 -8.03 9.92
CA TYR A 161 -31.03 -9.44 9.63
C TYR A 161 -30.78 -10.38 10.81
N ASN A 162 -30.15 -9.87 11.87
CA ASN A 162 -29.68 -10.66 13.01
C ASN A 162 -28.78 -11.83 12.55
N ILE A 163 -27.86 -11.55 11.63
CA ILE A 163 -26.91 -12.53 11.08
C ILE A 163 -25.51 -12.16 11.55
N ARG A 164 -24.79 -13.08 12.16
CA ARG A 164 -23.35 -12.96 12.36
C ARG A 164 -22.64 -13.38 11.08
N ALA A 165 -21.83 -12.50 10.52
CA ALA A 165 -20.92 -12.79 9.43
C ALA A 165 -19.49 -12.93 9.97
N GLU A 166 -18.77 -13.96 9.54
CA GLU A 166 -17.38 -14.23 9.87
C GLU A 166 -16.63 -14.59 8.60
N LEU A 167 -15.44 -14.00 8.43
CA LEU A 167 -14.63 -14.10 7.22
C LEU A 167 -13.21 -14.54 7.57
N THR A 168 -12.62 -15.38 6.75
CA THR A 168 -11.19 -15.72 6.75
C THR A 168 -10.73 -16.03 5.34
N ALA A 169 -9.42 -16.06 5.09
CA ALA A 169 -8.89 -16.23 3.74
C ALA A 169 -7.65 -17.13 3.72
N THR A 170 -7.39 -17.67 2.54
CA THR A 170 -6.12 -18.23 2.09
C THR A 170 -5.54 -17.33 0.99
N GLU A 171 -4.51 -17.78 0.31
CA GLU A 171 -3.88 -16.96 -0.75
C GLU A 171 -4.84 -16.67 -1.91
N ARG A 172 -5.64 -17.66 -2.35
CA ARG A 172 -6.48 -17.59 -3.55
C ARG A 172 -7.96 -17.88 -3.30
N ALA A 173 -8.32 -18.14 -2.02
CA ALA A 173 -9.70 -18.43 -1.69
C ALA A 173 -10.11 -17.75 -0.36
N GLY A 174 -11.39 -17.36 -0.29
CA GLY A 174 -12.02 -16.87 0.94
C GLY A 174 -13.00 -17.90 1.52
N MET A 175 -13.14 -17.87 2.84
CA MET A 175 -14.16 -18.67 3.52
C MET A 175 -15.00 -17.77 4.41
N HIS A 176 -16.32 -17.86 4.23
CA HIS A 176 -17.31 -17.16 5.02
C HIS A 176 -18.05 -18.16 5.91
N ARG A 177 -18.49 -17.69 7.08
CA ARG A 177 -19.38 -18.41 7.99
C ARG A 177 -20.49 -17.46 8.42
N TYR A 178 -21.73 -17.83 8.12
CA TYR A 178 -22.90 -17.03 8.46
C TYR A 178 -23.80 -17.78 9.44
N THR A 179 -24.06 -17.19 10.61
CA THR A 179 -24.99 -17.74 11.58
C THR A 179 -26.34 -17.04 11.43
N PHE A 180 -27.34 -17.77 10.98
CA PHE A 180 -28.68 -17.28 10.70
C PHE A 180 -29.65 -17.45 11.86
N PRO A 181 -30.63 -16.54 12.06
CA PRO A 181 -31.80 -16.83 12.85
C PRO A 181 -32.73 -17.84 12.14
N LYS A 182 -33.73 -18.37 12.85
CA LYS A 182 -34.80 -19.15 12.22
C LYS A 182 -35.57 -18.29 11.22
N SER A 183 -35.61 -18.74 9.95
CA SER A 183 -36.32 -18.02 8.87
C SER A 183 -36.65 -18.97 7.72
N ASP A 184 -37.85 -18.82 7.17
CA ASP A 184 -38.25 -19.49 5.92
C ASP A 184 -37.83 -18.70 4.66
N THR A 185 -37.22 -17.52 4.82
CA THR A 185 -36.87 -16.57 3.77
C THR A 185 -35.42 -16.14 3.82
N SER A 186 -34.56 -16.97 4.41
CA SER A 186 -33.11 -16.74 4.38
C SER A 186 -32.59 -16.80 2.97
N HIS A 187 -31.69 -15.88 2.61
CA HIS A 187 -31.17 -15.79 1.27
C HIS A 187 -29.76 -15.15 1.24
N PHE A 188 -29.12 -15.30 0.09
CA PHE A 188 -27.96 -14.49 -0.31
C PHE A 188 -28.26 -13.80 -1.64
N ILE A 189 -27.75 -12.59 -1.77
CA ILE A 189 -27.59 -11.93 -3.06
C ILE A 189 -26.11 -11.91 -3.44
N LEU A 190 -25.80 -12.44 -4.62
CA LEU A 190 -24.52 -12.27 -5.30
C LEU A 190 -24.70 -11.17 -6.35
N ASP A 191 -23.99 -10.05 -6.19
CA ASP A 191 -24.12 -8.89 -7.07
C ASP A 191 -22.86 -8.70 -7.91
N LEU A 192 -22.94 -8.98 -9.21
CA LEU A 192 -21.85 -8.79 -10.18
C LEU A 192 -21.81 -7.36 -10.77
N VAL A 193 -22.78 -6.51 -10.40
CA VAL A 193 -22.80 -5.10 -10.82
C VAL A 193 -22.05 -4.22 -9.82
N HIS A 194 -21.99 -4.67 -8.57
CA HIS A 194 -21.31 -3.93 -7.51
C HIS A 194 -19.86 -3.63 -7.90
N SER A 195 -19.47 -2.37 -7.81
CA SER A 195 -18.15 -1.87 -8.17
C SER A 195 -17.97 -0.48 -7.59
N TYR A 196 -16.74 0.00 -7.54
CA TYR A 196 -16.49 1.38 -7.17
C TYR A 196 -17.13 2.36 -8.16
N SER A 197 -17.78 3.40 -7.61
CA SER A 197 -18.44 4.50 -8.36
C SER A 197 -19.37 4.01 -9.48
N ASN A 198 -19.99 2.82 -9.31
CA ASN A 198 -20.83 2.17 -10.31
C ASN A 198 -20.15 2.04 -11.68
N THR A 199 -18.86 1.76 -11.67
CA THR A 199 -18.06 1.53 -12.88
C THR A 199 -18.74 0.49 -13.78
N PRO A 200 -18.88 0.77 -15.10
CA PRO A 200 -19.60 -0.11 -15.99
C PRO A 200 -18.94 -1.48 -16.16
N VAL A 201 -19.73 -2.53 -16.03
CA VAL A 201 -19.36 -3.89 -16.40
C VAL A 201 -19.27 -3.98 -17.93
N VAL A 202 -18.16 -4.49 -18.46
CA VAL A 202 -17.96 -4.71 -19.90
C VAL A 202 -18.65 -6.00 -20.32
N TRP A 203 -18.43 -7.06 -19.55
CA TRP A 203 -19.13 -8.34 -19.65
C TRP A 203 -19.16 -9.03 -18.29
N ALA A 204 -20.19 -9.80 -18.06
CA ALA A 204 -20.28 -10.76 -16.98
C ALA A 204 -20.96 -12.04 -17.46
N TYR A 205 -20.64 -13.15 -16.82
CA TYR A 205 -21.44 -14.38 -16.92
C TYR A 205 -21.60 -15.00 -15.54
N LEU A 206 -22.67 -15.76 -15.41
CA LEU A 206 -23.03 -16.48 -14.20
C LEU A 206 -23.66 -17.81 -14.57
N LYS A 207 -23.21 -18.89 -13.92
CA LYS A 207 -23.72 -20.24 -14.12
C LYS A 207 -23.93 -20.93 -12.78
N ILE A 208 -25.11 -21.49 -12.57
CA ILE A 208 -25.48 -22.29 -11.42
C ILE A 208 -25.14 -23.76 -11.72
N VAL A 209 -24.24 -24.34 -10.94
CA VAL A 209 -23.75 -25.71 -11.10
C VAL A 209 -24.28 -26.57 -9.94
N GLY A 210 -25.03 -27.65 -10.29
CA GLY A 210 -25.66 -28.45 -9.25
C GLY A 210 -26.68 -27.65 -8.43
N ASN A 211 -26.69 -27.84 -7.12
CA ASN A 211 -27.61 -27.18 -6.21
C ASN A 211 -26.89 -26.50 -5.03
N ASP A 212 -25.57 -26.30 -5.13
CA ASP A 212 -24.73 -25.70 -4.09
C ASP A 212 -23.63 -24.78 -4.62
N THR A 213 -23.45 -24.69 -5.94
CA THR A 213 -22.30 -23.99 -6.54
C THR A 213 -22.72 -22.97 -7.59
N ILE A 214 -22.07 -21.82 -7.60
CA ILE A 214 -22.21 -20.76 -8.61
C ILE A 214 -20.82 -20.43 -9.12
N VAL A 215 -20.66 -20.36 -10.44
CA VAL A 215 -19.42 -19.92 -11.08
C VAL A 215 -19.69 -18.75 -12.00
N GLY A 216 -18.67 -17.98 -12.28
CA GLY A 216 -18.82 -16.84 -13.18
C GLY A 216 -17.53 -16.04 -13.31
N GLY A 217 -17.70 -14.87 -13.92
CA GLY A 217 -16.63 -13.92 -14.09
C GLY A 217 -17.15 -12.59 -14.62
N ARG A 218 -16.31 -11.58 -14.58
CA ARG A 218 -16.61 -10.27 -15.15
C ARG A 218 -15.36 -9.54 -15.62
N SER A 219 -15.59 -8.57 -16.49
CA SER A 219 -14.61 -7.54 -16.86
C SER A 219 -15.22 -6.16 -16.67
N MET A 220 -14.42 -5.21 -16.23
CA MET A 220 -14.84 -3.86 -15.86
C MET A 220 -14.17 -2.80 -16.73
N LYS A 221 -14.81 -1.62 -16.87
CA LYS A 221 -14.17 -0.45 -17.46
C LYS A 221 -13.19 0.25 -16.51
N GLY A 222 -13.25 0.05 -15.25
CA GLY A 222 -12.49 0.60 -14.15
C GLY A 222 -11.19 1.39 -14.42
N TRP A 223 -10.46 1.62 -13.39
CA TRP A 223 -9.12 2.24 -13.46
C TRP A 223 -8.12 1.36 -14.25
N ALA A 224 -8.25 0.02 -14.14
CA ALA A 224 -7.55 -0.96 -14.98
C ALA A 224 -8.50 -1.51 -16.07
N PRO A 225 -8.72 -0.80 -17.20
CA PRO A 225 -9.76 -1.11 -18.15
C PRO A 225 -9.59 -2.49 -18.79
N GLY A 226 -10.63 -3.31 -18.69
CA GLY A 226 -10.63 -4.64 -19.29
C GLY A 226 -9.87 -5.69 -18.47
N ARG A 227 -9.58 -5.45 -17.18
CA ARG A 227 -9.16 -6.52 -16.28
C ARG A 227 -10.28 -7.56 -16.16
N GLU A 228 -9.88 -8.81 -16.01
CA GLU A 228 -10.79 -9.94 -15.96
C GLU A 228 -10.55 -10.72 -14.67
N ILE A 229 -11.63 -11.06 -13.99
CA ILE A 229 -11.63 -11.88 -12.80
C ILE A 229 -12.75 -12.90 -12.83
N HIS A 230 -12.47 -14.12 -12.40
CA HIS A 230 -13.40 -15.24 -12.37
C HIS A 230 -13.54 -15.76 -10.94
N PHE A 231 -14.65 -16.42 -10.66
CA PHE A 231 -14.94 -16.96 -9.34
C PHE A 231 -15.61 -18.32 -9.40
N ALA A 232 -15.47 -19.06 -8.28
CA ALA A 232 -16.28 -20.22 -7.94
C ALA A 232 -16.74 -20.08 -6.50
N ILE A 233 -18.05 -20.01 -6.26
CA ILE A 233 -18.67 -19.88 -4.94
C ILE A 233 -19.41 -21.17 -4.65
N GLN A 234 -19.07 -21.84 -3.53
CA GLN A 234 -19.73 -23.05 -3.06
C GLN A 234 -20.34 -22.83 -1.67
N PHE A 235 -21.58 -23.29 -1.49
CA PHE A 235 -22.31 -23.23 -0.23
C PHE A 235 -22.28 -24.58 0.47
N SER A 236 -22.19 -24.59 1.80
CA SER A 236 -22.19 -25.81 2.62
C SER A 236 -23.55 -26.50 2.70
N LYS A 237 -24.61 -25.80 2.28
CA LYS A 237 -26.00 -26.28 2.28
C LYS A 237 -26.59 -26.15 0.86
N PRO A 238 -27.27 -27.18 0.35
CA PRO A 238 -27.97 -27.09 -0.92
C PRO A 238 -29.03 -25.99 -0.93
N PHE A 239 -29.17 -25.30 -2.07
CA PHE A 239 -30.20 -24.28 -2.26
C PHE A 239 -31.62 -24.89 -2.16
N ALA A 240 -32.51 -24.20 -1.48
CA ALA A 240 -33.96 -24.45 -1.59
C ALA A 240 -34.46 -23.99 -2.99
N SER A 241 -33.96 -22.84 -3.46
CA SER A 241 -34.10 -22.35 -4.83
C SER A 241 -32.99 -21.38 -5.16
N CYS A 242 -32.73 -21.18 -6.46
CA CYS A 242 -31.77 -20.21 -6.94
C CYS A 242 -32.28 -19.60 -8.27
N GLU A 243 -32.18 -18.29 -8.41
CA GLU A 243 -32.66 -17.57 -9.57
C GLU A 243 -31.64 -16.50 -10.01
N ILE A 244 -31.51 -16.34 -11.33
CA ILE A 244 -30.67 -15.30 -11.93
C ILE A 244 -31.52 -14.06 -12.18
N VAL A 245 -30.94 -12.90 -11.92
CA VAL A 245 -31.49 -11.59 -12.23
C VAL A 245 -30.65 -10.94 -13.30
N SER A 246 -31.25 -10.54 -14.40
CA SER A 246 -30.62 -9.79 -15.49
C SER A 246 -31.38 -8.49 -15.71
N ASP A 247 -30.68 -7.36 -15.80
CA ASP A 247 -31.27 -6.04 -15.97
C ASP A 247 -32.40 -5.75 -14.97
N ASN A 248 -32.19 -6.13 -13.72
CA ASN A 248 -33.12 -6.03 -12.59
C ASN A 248 -34.42 -6.83 -12.77
N LYS A 249 -34.47 -7.78 -13.69
CA LYS A 249 -35.59 -8.70 -13.88
C LYS A 249 -35.19 -10.12 -13.55
N ARG A 250 -36.00 -10.80 -12.75
CA ARG A 250 -35.82 -12.21 -12.45
C ARG A 250 -36.07 -13.02 -13.70
N LEU A 251 -35.14 -13.93 -14.03
CA LEU A 251 -35.29 -14.87 -15.10
C LEU A 251 -36.14 -16.09 -14.64
N GLU A 252 -36.66 -16.85 -15.60
CA GLU A 252 -37.37 -18.10 -15.30
C GLU A 252 -36.47 -19.05 -14.48
N PRO A 253 -36.99 -19.72 -13.45
CA PRO A 253 -36.19 -20.58 -12.55
C PRO A 253 -35.45 -21.74 -13.23
N SER A 254 -35.86 -22.10 -14.45
CA SER A 254 -35.21 -23.11 -15.30
C SER A 254 -33.90 -22.63 -15.91
N ILE A 255 -33.68 -21.31 -15.96
CA ILE A 255 -32.46 -20.71 -16.54
C ILE A 255 -31.33 -20.81 -15.50
N ARG A 256 -30.29 -21.55 -15.86
CA ARG A 256 -29.15 -21.84 -15.01
C ARG A 256 -27.86 -21.12 -15.42
N GLU A 257 -27.88 -20.38 -16.52
CA GLU A 257 -26.75 -19.63 -17.05
C GLU A 257 -27.24 -18.35 -17.72
N ALA A 258 -26.52 -17.25 -17.50
CA ALA A 258 -26.79 -15.99 -18.20
C ALA A 258 -25.46 -15.24 -18.45
N LYS A 259 -25.49 -14.42 -19.51
CA LYS A 259 -24.43 -13.47 -19.88
C LYS A 259 -25.04 -12.09 -20.03
N GLY A 260 -24.32 -11.06 -19.66
CA GLY A 260 -24.79 -9.68 -19.74
C GLY A 260 -23.86 -8.71 -19.05
N THR A 261 -24.35 -7.50 -18.79
CA THR A 261 -23.62 -6.45 -18.07
C THR A 261 -24.26 -6.10 -16.73
N SER A 262 -25.42 -6.68 -16.40
CA SER A 262 -26.15 -6.41 -15.18
C SER A 262 -26.73 -7.72 -14.63
N LEU A 263 -25.84 -8.53 -14.02
CA LEU A 263 -26.20 -9.85 -13.51
C LEU A 263 -26.11 -9.89 -11.98
N LYS A 264 -27.12 -10.56 -11.37
CA LYS A 264 -27.12 -10.92 -9.95
C LYS A 264 -27.66 -12.34 -9.79
N CYS A 265 -27.38 -12.97 -8.66
CA CYS A 265 -27.98 -14.26 -8.31
C CYS A 265 -28.61 -14.17 -6.93
N LEU A 266 -29.84 -14.67 -6.79
CA LEU A 266 -30.52 -14.85 -5.53
C LEU A 266 -30.54 -16.31 -5.17
N VAL A 267 -30.05 -16.63 -3.97
CA VAL A 267 -29.98 -18.01 -3.46
C VAL A 267 -30.81 -18.08 -2.19
N HIS A 268 -31.76 -18.99 -2.13
CA HIS A 268 -32.73 -19.09 -1.04
C HIS A 268 -32.51 -20.35 -0.20
N PHE A 269 -32.75 -20.20 1.10
CA PHE A 269 -32.65 -21.25 2.10
C PHE A 269 -33.81 -21.16 3.11
N GLN A 270 -34.08 -22.26 3.80
CA GLN A 270 -34.80 -22.25 5.07
C GLN A 270 -33.77 -22.49 6.17
N THR A 271 -33.82 -21.72 7.23
CA THR A 271 -32.89 -21.87 8.37
C THR A 271 -33.60 -22.11 9.67
N THR A 272 -33.01 -22.94 10.49
CA THR A 272 -33.36 -23.10 11.91
C THR A 272 -32.63 -22.03 12.74
N ASP A 273 -32.96 -21.94 14.02
CA ASP A 273 -32.28 -20.94 14.88
C ASP A 273 -30.80 -21.29 15.05
N SER A 274 -29.95 -20.27 14.92
CA SER A 274 -28.51 -20.39 15.01
C SER A 274 -27.88 -21.34 13.96
N GLU A 275 -28.56 -21.55 12.83
CA GLU A 275 -28.02 -22.40 11.76
C GLU A 275 -26.87 -21.73 11.04
N VAL A 276 -25.81 -22.49 10.85
CA VAL A 276 -24.61 -22.02 10.13
C VAL A 276 -24.66 -22.43 8.66
N ILE A 277 -24.53 -21.45 7.78
CA ILE A 277 -24.24 -21.66 6.35
C ILE A 277 -22.86 -21.11 6.06
N SER A 278 -21.94 -21.98 5.66
CA SER A 278 -20.60 -21.59 5.23
C SER A 278 -20.53 -21.43 3.71
N VAL A 279 -19.65 -20.56 3.24
CA VAL A 279 -19.40 -20.32 1.82
C VAL A 279 -17.90 -20.32 1.56
N LYS A 280 -17.47 -21.00 0.51
CA LYS A 280 -16.10 -20.93 -0.01
C LYS A 280 -16.13 -20.18 -1.32
N THR A 281 -15.21 -19.24 -1.52
CA THR A 281 -15.08 -18.49 -2.75
C THR A 281 -13.64 -18.54 -3.23
N GLY A 282 -13.38 -19.18 -4.36
CA GLY A 282 -12.11 -19.04 -5.07
C GLY A 282 -12.19 -17.94 -6.11
N ILE A 283 -11.08 -17.26 -6.34
CA ILE A 283 -10.93 -16.30 -7.43
C ILE A 283 -9.76 -16.68 -8.34
N SER A 284 -9.80 -16.25 -9.61
CA SER A 284 -8.79 -16.54 -10.62
C SER A 284 -8.77 -15.44 -11.68
N GLY A 285 -7.57 -15.02 -12.08
CA GLY A 285 -7.38 -14.17 -13.26
C GLY A 285 -7.54 -14.91 -14.59
N VAL A 286 -7.65 -16.24 -14.55
CA VAL A 286 -7.62 -17.12 -15.74
C VAL A 286 -9.02 -17.60 -16.14
N SER A 287 -9.72 -18.30 -15.22
CA SER A 287 -11.01 -18.93 -15.51
C SER A 287 -11.77 -19.35 -14.24
N ASP A 288 -13.07 -19.66 -14.37
CA ASP A 288 -13.84 -20.27 -13.29
C ASP A 288 -13.35 -21.68 -12.92
N GLU A 289 -12.76 -22.42 -13.84
CA GLU A 289 -12.10 -23.70 -13.53
C GLU A 289 -10.80 -23.47 -12.70
N GLY A 290 -10.03 -22.40 -12.97
CA GLY A 290 -8.91 -21.97 -12.12
C GLY A 290 -9.40 -21.66 -10.71
N ALA A 291 -10.47 -20.87 -10.59
CA ALA A 291 -11.07 -20.54 -9.28
C ALA A 291 -11.52 -21.79 -8.50
N LYS A 292 -12.10 -22.80 -9.17
CA LYS A 292 -12.45 -24.10 -8.52
C LYS A 292 -11.22 -24.85 -8.03
N LYS A 293 -10.14 -24.89 -8.84
CA LYS A 293 -8.88 -25.53 -8.44
C LYS A 293 -8.28 -24.87 -7.20
N ASN A 294 -8.33 -23.52 -7.15
CA ASN A 294 -7.84 -22.74 -6.01
C ASN A 294 -8.60 -23.10 -4.73
N VAL A 295 -9.95 -23.16 -4.76
CA VAL A 295 -10.75 -23.62 -3.61
C VAL A 295 -10.41 -25.04 -3.21
N ALA A 296 -10.36 -25.95 -4.18
CA ALA A 296 -10.15 -27.38 -3.91
C ALA A 296 -8.78 -27.65 -3.28
N ALA A 297 -7.75 -26.89 -3.67
CA ALA A 297 -6.41 -27.01 -3.15
C ALA A 297 -6.25 -26.39 -1.77
N GLU A 298 -6.80 -25.17 -1.56
CA GLU A 298 -6.51 -24.37 -0.37
C GLU A 298 -7.55 -24.54 0.73
N ILE A 299 -8.83 -24.82 0.40
CA ILE A 299 -9.92 -25.04 1.35
C ILE A 299 -10.67 -26.34 1.01
N PRO A 300 -10.03 -27.53 1.16
CA PRO A 300 -10.62 -28.81 0.75
C PRO A 300 -11.82 -29.23 1.61
N ASP A 301 -11.88 -28.83 2.86
CA ASP A 301 -12.92 -29.16 3.82
C ASP A 301 -13.67 -27.92 4.35
N TRP A 302 -14.73 -28.12 5.15
CA TRP A 302 -15.56 -27.05 5.70
C TRP A 302 -15.12 -26.59 7.10
N ASP A 303 -13.88 -26.89 7.53
CA ASP A 303 -13.35 -26.48 8.82
C ASP A 303 -12.89 -25.01 8.79
N PHE A 304 -13.80 -24.09 9.10
CA PHE A 304 -13.53 -22.66 9.17
C PHE A 304 -12.40 -22.32 10.14
N GLU A 305 -12.36 -22.96 11.31
CA GLU A 305 -11.34 -22.69 12.32
C GLU A 305 -9.94 -23.15 11.89
N LYS A 306 -9.85 -24.19 11.07
CA LYS A 306 -8.58 -24.62 10.46
C LYS A 306 -8.04 -23.55 9.51
N VAL A 307 -8.88 -22.99 8.64
CA VAL A 307 -8.49 -21.91 7.71
C VAL A 307 -8.10 -20.66 8.50
N ARG A 308 -8.90 -20.24 9.48
CA ARG A 308 -8.63 -19.11 10.36
C ARG A 308 -7.28 -19.23 11.09
N ARG A 309 -7.01 -20.40 11.68
CA ARG A 309 -5.72 -20.67 12.34
C ARG A 309 -4.55 -20.61 11.35
N ALA A 310 -4.72 -21.13 10.15
CA ALA A 310 -3.69 -21.07 9.11
C ALA A 310 -3.40 -19.62 8.70
N ALA A 311 -4.42 -18.79 8.49
CA ALA A 311 -4.29 -17.37 8.19
C ALA A 311 -3.57 -16.61 9.33
N HIS A 312 -4.00 -16.83 10.57
CA HIS A 312 -3.33 -16.25 11.76
C HIS A 312 -1.85 -16.64 11.83
N ASN A 313 -1.53 -17.92 11.64
CA ASN A 313 -0.15 -18.40 11.70
C ASN A 313 0.71 -17.81 10.57
N SER A 314 0.16 -17.66 9.37
CA SER A 314 0.84 -17.01 8.25
C SER A 314 1.17 -15.56 8.58
N TRP A 315 0.22 -14.81 9.15
CA TRP A 315 0.48 -13.46 9.62
C TRP A 315 1.53 -13.42 10.73
N ASN A 316 1.40 -14.26 11.75
CA ASN A 316 2.38 -14.28 12.85
C ASN A 316 3.79 -14.59 12.36
N GLN A 317 3.94 -15.53 11.43
CA GLN A 317 5.23 -15.88 10.83
C GLN A 317 5.85 -14.68 10.08
N ASN A 318 5.06 -13.93 9.30
CA ASN A 318 5.57 -12.78 8.58
C ASN A 318 5.86 -11.58 9.51
N LEU A 319 4.99 -11.30 10.48
CA LEU A 319 5.20 -10.24 11.46
C LEU A 319 6.40 -10.52 12.38
N SER A 320 6.66 -11.77 12.73
CA SER A 320 7.78 -12.18 13.58
C SER A 320 9.16 -12.03 12.91
N ARG A 321 9.21 -11.75 11.59
CA ARG A 321 10.47 -11.44 10.91
C ARG A 321 11.11 -10.15 11.42
N ILE A 322 10.31 -9.24 12.00
CA ILE A 322 10.82 -8.04 12.67
C ILE A 322 10.26 -8.01 14.09
N LYS A 323 11.13 -8.25 15.07
CA LYS A 323 10.77 -8.18 16.48
C LYS A 323 11.28 -6.85 17.04
N VAL A 324 10.42 -6.06 17.66
CA VAL A 324 10.78 -4.76 18.21
C VAL A 324 10.39 -4.60 19.67
N GLU A 325 11.23 -3.87 20.39
CA GLU A 325 10.90 -3.26 21.68
C GLU A 325 10.69 -1.76 21.46
N MET A 326 9.44 -1.31 21.54
CA MET A 326 9.07 0.09 21.36
C MET A 326 9.01 0.82 22.71
N PRO A 327 9.12 2.16 22.73
CA PRO A 327 9.03 2.94 23.98
C PRO A 327 7.71 2.77 24.73
N ASN A 328 6.63 2.50 24.03
CA ASN A 328 5.30 2.31 24.61
C ASN A 328 4.40 1.49 23.70
N THR A 329 3.24 1.08 24.23
CA THR A 329 2.27 0.23 23.52
C THR A 329 1.63 0.91 22.30
N ARG A 330 1.45 2.26 22.31
CA ARG A 330 0.94 2.99 21.15
C ARG A 330 1.86 2.80 19.94
N HIS A 331 3.15 3.10 20.09
CA HIS A 331 4.13 2.90 19.01
C HIS A 331 4.26 1.44 18.58
N GLN A 332 4.12 0.49 19.53
CA GLN A 332 4.16 -0.94 19.19
C GLN A 332 2.98 -1.35 18.30
N LYS A 333 1.77 -0.84 18.58
CA LYS A 333 0.60 -1.07 17.72
C LYS A 333 0.78 -0.43 16.34
N ILE A 334 1.22 0.81 16.28
CA ILE A 334 1.49 1.50 15.00
C ILE A 334 2.52 0.71 14.20
N PHE A 335 3.62 0.27 14.81
CA PHE A 335 4.68 -0.47 14.13
C PHE A 335 4.19 -1.78 13.52
N TYR A 336 3.51 -2.63 14.30
CA TYR A 336 3.03 -3.92 13.78
C TYR A 336 1.86 -3.77 12.82
N THR A 337 1.05 -2.72 12.94
CA THR A 337 0.01 -2.41 11.93
C THR A 337 0.65 -1.89 10.64
N ALA A 338 1.70 -1.07 10.74
CA ALA A 338 2.47 -0.65 9.57
C ALA A 338 3.11 -1.86 8.87
N LEU A 339 3.70 -2.79 9.63
CA LEU A 339 4.26 -4.01 9.07
C LEU A 339 3.19 -4.92 8.44
N TYR A 340 1.98 -4.96 9.01
CA TYR A 340 0.82 -5.64 8.42
C TYR A 340 0.45 -5.01 7.07
N HIS A 341 0.28 -3.69 6.99
CA HIS A 341 -0.05 -2.99 5.75
C HIS A 341 1.00 -3.23 4.66
N MET A 342 2.30 -3.20 4.99
CA MET A 342 3.37 -3.52 4.05
C MET A 342 3.22 -4.90 3.39
N PHE A 343 2.69 -5.88 4.11
CA PHE A 343 2.58 -7.25 3.60
C PHE A 343 1.22 -7.56 2.96
N VAL A 344 0.34 -6.57 2.80
CA VAL A 344 -0.91 -6.72 2.04
C VAL A 344 -0.65 -6.67 0.54
N ALA A 345 0.30 -5.85 0.07
CA ALA A 345 0.68 -5.74 -1.34
C ALA A 345 2.21 -5.91 -1.51
N PRO A 346 2.71 -6.27 -2.72
CA PRO A 346 1.97 -6.68 -3.90
C PRO A 346 1.20 -7.99 -3.70
N THR A 347 0.11 -8.19 -4.46
CA THR A 347 -0.77 -9.35 -4.27
C THR A 347 -0.48 -10.45 -5.28
N LEU A 348 -0.55 -11.71 -4.88
CA LEU A 348 -0.51 -12.85 -5.80
C LEU A 348 -1.54 -12.69 -6.92
N PHE A 349 -1.19 -13.14 -8.12
CA PHE A 349 -2.08 -13.15 -9.27
C PHE A 349 -1.75 -14.32 -10.19
N ASP A 350 -1.77 -15.52 -9.62
CA ASP A 350 -1.60 -16.82 -10.28
C ASP A 350 -2.51 -17.86 -9.64
N ASP A 351 -2.91 -18.87 -10.39
CA ASP A 351 -3.65 -20.02 -9.89
C ASP A 351 -2.70 -21.08 -9.29
N VAL A 352 -3.21 -21.98 -8.47
CA VAL A 352 -2.42 -23.05 -7.80
C VAL A 352 -1.67 -23.96 -8.77
N ASP A 353 -2.08 -24.03 -10.04
CA ASP A 353 -1.39 -24.77 -11.09
C ASP A 353 -0.36 -23.93 -11.86
N GLY A 354 -0.10 -22.69 -11.40
CA GLY A 354 0.87 -21.77 -11.98
C GLY A 354 0.40 -21.07 -13.25
N GLN A 355 -0.89 -21.16 -13.61
CA GLN A 355 -1.44 -20.36 -14.69
C GLN A 355 -1.71 -18.92 -14.22
N TYR A 356 -1.47 -17.94 -15.07
CA TYR A 356 -1.79 -16.54 -14.81
C TYR A 356 -2.16 -15.80 -16.09
N ARG A 357 -2.90 -14.70 -15.95
CA ARG A 357 -3.19 -13.79 -17.06
C ARG A 357 -2.10 -12.72 -17.13
N GLY A 358 -1.37 -12.72 -18.23
CA GLY A 358 -0.28 -11.77 -18.49
C GLY A 358 -0.78 -10.40 -18.92
N MET A 359 0.16 -9.44 -19.00
CA MET A 359 -0.09 -8.07 -19.43
C MET A 359 -0.50 -7.95 -20.91
N ASP A 360 -0.30 -9.00 -21.71
CA ASP A 360 -0.78 -9.13 -23.10
C ASP A 360 -2.22 -9.65 -23.17
N GLY A 361 -2.85 -9.91 -22.03
CA GLY A 361 -4.20 -10.47 -21.91
C GLY A 361 -4.29 -11.97 -22.17
N LYS A 362 -3.17 -12.66 -22.43
CA LYS A 362 -3.13 -14.11 -22.64
C LYS A 362 -2.92 -14.86 -21.34
N VAL A 363 -3.24 -16.14 -21.36
CA VAL A 363 -2.93 -17.06 -20.27
C VAL A 363 -1.53 -17.61 -20.49
N HIS A 364 -0.70 -17.52 -19.46
CA HIS A 364 0.67 -18.02 -19.40
C HIS A 364 0.83 -19.07 -18.31
N GLN A 365 1.95 -19.80 -18.37
CA GLN A 365 2.33 -20.81 -17.39
C GLN A 365 3.64 -20.41 -16.71
N LEU A 366 3.65 -20.31 -15.38
CA LEU A 366 4.84 -20.06 -14.59
C LEU A 366 5.78 -21.29 -14.56
N PRO A 367 7.09 -21.09 -14.45
CA PRO A 367 8.02 -22.14 -14.02
C PRO A 367 7.63 -22.66 -12.63
N ASN A 368 7.93 -23.93 -12.34
CA ASN A 368 7.64 -24.52 -11.03
C ASN A 368 8.26 -23.71 -9.89
N GLY A 369 7.44 -23.38 -8.90
CA GLY A 369 7.85 -22.64 -7.71
C GLY A 369 7.99 -21.12 -7.89
N ALA A 370 7.74 -20.58 -9.09
CA ALA A 370 7.66 -19.15 -9.32
C ALA A 370 6.22 -18.64 -9.08
N HIS A 371 6.12 -17.38 -8.71
CA HIS A 371 4.84 -16.70 -8.51
C HIS A 371 4.68 -15.50 -9.44
N ASN A 372 3.44 -15.16 -9.75
CA ASN A 372 3.07 -13.92 -10.39
C ASN A 372 2.36 -13.01 -9.40
N TYR A 373 2.59 -11.71 -9.50
CA TYR A 373 2.02 -10.71 -8.60
C TYR A 373 1.34 -9.61 -9.40
N SER A 374 0.58 -8.81 -8.67
CA SER A 374 -0.14 -7.63 -9.15
C SER A 374 -0.12 -6.55 -8.06
N THR A 375 -0.75 -5.41 -8.34
CA THR A 375 -0.92 -4.33 -7.35
C THR A 375 0.45 -3.77 -6.92
N PHE A 376 1.20 -3.31 -7.93
CA PHE A 376 2.47 -2.62 -7.71
C PHE A 376 2.28 -1.11 -7.86
N SER A 377 2.19 -0.38 -6.76
CA SER A 377 2.19 1.08 -6.69
C SER A 377 3.64 1.60 -6.80
N LEU A 378 4.26 1.45 -7.98
CA LEU A 378 5.71 1.59 -8.13
C LEU A 378 6.23 3.01 -7.90
N TRP A 379 5.43 4.04 -8.21
CA TRP A 379 5.78 5.45 -7.95
C TRP A 379 6.01 5.71 -6.46
N ASP A 380 5.26 5.02 -5.61
CA ASP A 380 5.28 5.11 -4.17
C ASP A 380 6.29 4.10 -3.57
N THR A 381 6.09 2.83 -3.83
CA THR A 381 6.72 1.72 -3.10
C THR A 381 8.22 1.55 -3.35
N PHE A 382 8.78 2.11 -4.44
CA PHE A 382 10.22 2.06 -4.68
C PHE A 382 11.00 2.82 -3.60
N ARG A 383 10.36 3.76 -2.87
CA ARG A 383 11.00 4.69 -1.93
C ARG A 383 11.31 4.06 -0.57
N ALA A 384 10.43 3.19 -0.03
CA ALA A 384 10.66 2.51 1.26
C ALA A 384 10.20 1.06 1.28
N ALA A 385 9.06 0.70 0.67
CA ALA A 385 8.52 -0.66 0.73
C ALA A 385 9.45 -1.67 0.05
N HIS A 386 9.86 -1.44 -1.20
CA HIS A 386 10.83 -2.30 -1.88
C HIS A 386 12.19 -2.36 -1.16
N PRO A 387 12.80 -1.23 -0.73
CA PRO A 387 13.97 -1.26 0.14
C PRO A 387 13.81 -2.13 1.39
N MET A 388 12.66 -2.05 2.05
CA MET A 388 12.37 -2.90 3.21
C MET A 388 12.22 -4.38 2.87
N TYR A 389 11.59 -4.72 1.73
CA TYR A 389 11.52 -6.13 1.29
C TYR A 389 12.91 -6.72 1.06
N THR A 390 13.89 -5.92 0.60
CA THR A 390 15.28 -6.40 0.47
C THR A 390 15.92 -6.78 1.80
N ILE A 391 15.39 -6.30 2.92
CA ILE A 391 15.88 -6.59 4.29
C ILE A 391 15.02 -7.69 4.95
N CYS A 392 13.69 -7.54 4.98
CA CYS A 392 12.81 -8.42 5.76
C CYS A 392 12.10 -9.52 4.95
N GLN A 393 12.10 -9.45 3.61
CA GLN A 393 11.52 -10.45 2.69
C GLN A 393 12.48 -10.80 1.54
N PRO A 394 13.81 -10.98 1.78
CA PRO A 394 14.78 -11.12 0.71
C PRO A 394 14.52 -12.35 -0.18
N ASP A 395 13.86 -13.38 0.35
CA ASP A 395 13.48 -14.57 -0.40
C ASP A 395 12.43 -14.29 -1.48
N ARG A 396 11.58 -13.27 -1.29
CA ARG A 396 10.52 -12.85 -2.23
C ARG A 396 10.99 -11.84 -3.28
N VAL A 397 12.08 -11.11 -3.01
CA VAL A 397 12.59 -10.08 -3.94
C VAL A 397 12.83 -10.60 -5.34
N PRO A 398 13.47 -11.79 -5.55
CA PRO A 398 13.63 -12.35 -6.89
C PRO A 398 12.29 -12.62 -7.59
N ASP A 399 11.25 -13.07 -6.88
CA ASP A 399 9.93 -13.31 -7.47
C ASP A 399 9.27 -12.00 -7.90
N PHE A 400 9.31 -10.96 -7.07
CA PHE A 400 8.78 -9.63 -7.42
C PHE A 400 9.47 -9.06 -8.65
N VAL A 401 10.81 -9.09 -8.67
CA VAL A 401 11.59 -8.55 -9.78
C VAL A 401 11.38 -9.35 -11.06
N ASN A 402 11.38 -10.69 -11.00
CA ASN A 402 11.10 -11.54 -12.17
C ASN A 402 9.66 -11.38 -12.67
N CYS A 403 8.70 -11.14 -11.78
CA CYS A 403 7.33 -10.80 -12.17
C CYS A 403 7.30 -9.49 -12.98
N LEU A 404 7.95 -8.43 -12.50
CA LEU A 404 8.05 -7.16 -13.22
C LEU A 404 8.82 -7.31 -14.55
N ILE A 405 9.84 -8.17 -14.63
CA ILE A 405 10.55 -8.51 -15.88
C ILE A 405 9.57 -9.16 -16.88
N ARG A 406 8.78 -10.15 -16.47
CA ARG A 406 7.77 -10.77 -17.32
C ARG A 406 6.74 -9.73 -17.81
N MET A 407 6.24 -8.88 -16.92
CA MET A 407 5.33 -7.79 -17.27
C MET A 407 5.90 -6.87 -18.34
N ALA A 408 7.19 -6.49 -18.24
CA ALA A 408 7.86 -5.66 -19.24
C ALA A 408 7.97 -6.31 -20.63
N GLN A 409 7.95 -7.63 -20.70
CA GLN A 409 8.00 -8.39 -21.94
C GLN A 409 6.64 -8.63 -22.56
N GLU A 410 5.66 -8.93 -21.73
CA GLU A 410 4.29 -9.24 -22.14
C GLU A 410 3.51 -7.97 -22.48
N SER A 411 3.78 -6.87 -21.77
CA SER A 411 3.00 -5.64 -21.90
C SER A 411 3.23 -4.94 -23.25
N PRO A 412 2.16 -4.68 -24.02
CA PRO A 412 2.24 -3.77 -25.17
C PRO A 412 2.70 -2.35 -24.77
N ALA A 413 2.44 -1.96 -23.52
CA ALA A 413 2.85 -0.67 -22.98
C ALA A 413 4.35 -0.63 -22.59
N GLY A 414 5.04 -1.77 -22.57
CA GLY A 414 6.44 -1.90 -22.15
C GLY A 414 6.61 -2.06 -20.65
N VAL A 415 7.61 -1.41 -20.05
CA VAL A 415 7.91 -1.54 -18.62
C VAL A 415 6.74 -1.08 -17.76
N PRO A 416 6.42 -1.82 -16.67
CA PRO A 416 5.26 -1.51 -15.83
C PRO A 416 5.45 -0.19 -15.06
N ILE A 417 4.33 0.52 -14.89
CA ILE A 417 4.20 1.78 -14.16
C ILE A 417 3.33 1.55 -12.93
N TRP A 418 2.07 1.13 -13.13
CA TRP A 418 1.14 0.74 -12.09
C TRP A 418 0.28 -0.45 -12.55
N PRO A 419 0.83 -1.67 -12.56
CA PRO A 419 0.12 -2.84 -13.05
C PRO A 419 -0.93 -3.35 -12.06
N LEU A 420 -2.17 -3.56 -12.54
CA LEU A 420 -3.28 -4.09 -11.79
C LEU A 420 -3.94 -5.27 -12.54
N GLN A 421 -3.81 -6.48 -11.99
CA GLN A 421 -4.46 -7.71 -12.47
C GLN A 421 -4.35 -7.91 -14.00
N GLY A 422 -3.12 -7.88 -14.53
CA GLY A 422 -2.81 -8.10 -15.95
C GLY A 422 -3.10 -6.90 -16.84
N LYS A 423 -3.30 -5.71 -16.30
CA LYS A 423 -3.47 -4.45 -17.04
C LYS A 423 -2.54 -3.38 -16.51
N GLU A 424 -2.17 -2.45 -17.40
CA GLU A 424 -1.44 -1.23 -17.04
C GLU A 424 -2.43 -0.09 -16.86
N THR A 425 -2.39 0.58 -15.71
CA THR A 425 -3.26 1.72 -15.44
C THR A 425 -2.71 3.03 -15.95
N PHE A 426 -1.39 3.09 -16.22
CA PHE A 426 -0.65 4.33 -16.53
C PHE A 426 -0.78 5.41 -15.46
N CYS A 427 -1.14 5.04 -14.24
CA CYS A 427 -1.20 5.98 -13.13
C CYS A 427 0.19 6.44 -12.74
N MET A 428 0.31 7.70 -12.37
CA MET A 428 1.52 8.40 -11.98
C MET A 428 2.53 8.67 -13.10
N THR A 429 3.55 9.43 -12.75
CA THR A 429 4.66 9.86 -13.60
C THR A 429 5.86 8.92 -13.47
N GLY A 430 6.83 9.05 -14.36
CA GLY A 430 8.00 8.18 -14.35
C GLY A 430 7.73 6.76 -14.88
N TYR A 431 8.68 5.84 -14.63
CA TYR A 431 8.59 4.39 -14.89
C TYR A 431 9.44 3.62 -13.87
N HIS A 432 9.11 3.79 -12.59
CA HIS A 432 9.94 3.43 -11.43
C HIS A 432 10.12 1.94 -11.17
N SER A 433 9.55 1.05 -11.99
CA SER A 433 10.05 -0.33 -12.07
C SER A 433 11.55 -0.39 -12.34
N SER A 434 12.09 0.65 -13.03
CA SER A 434 13.53 0.84 -13.25
C SER A 434 14.33 0.87 -11.95
N SER A 435 13.82 1.57 -10.94
CA SER A 435 14.45 1.65 -9.60
C SER A 435 14.49 0.29 -8.91
N VAL A 436 13.37 -0.45 -8.94
CA VAL A 436 13.28 -1.78 -8.31
C VAL A 436 14.25 -2.77 -8.95
N TYR A 437 14.40 -2.74 -10.27
CA TYR A 437 15.39 -3.56 -10.98
C TYR A 437 16.84 -3.20 -10.61
N ALA A 438 17.15 -1.91 -10.61
CA ALA A 438 18.49 -1.40 -10.32
C ALA A 438 18.88 -1.65 -8.86
N GLU A 439 17.97 -1.44 -7.92
CA GLU A 439 18.17 -1.74 -6.50
C GLU A 439 18.51 -3.22 -6.28
N ALA A 440 17.74 -4.13 -6.89
CA ALA A 440 18.00 -5.57 -6.77
C ALA A 440 19.36 -5.96 -7.34
N PHE A 441 19.79 -5.34 -8.44
CA PHE A 441 21.13 -5.54 -9.01
C PHE A 441 22.23 -5.06 -8.05
N VAL A 442 22.16 -3.81 -7.60
CA VAL A 442 23.18 -3.17 -6.76
C VAL A 442 23.29 -3.88 -5.40
N LYS A 443 22.17 -4.33 -4.83
CA LYS A 443 22.14 -5.12 -3.60
C LYS A 443 22.55 -6.57 -3.78
N GLY A 444 22.81 -7.01 -5.02
CA GLY A 444 23.43 -8.30 -5.33
C GLY A 444 22.49 -9.50 -5.38
N PHE A 445 21.18 -9.28 -5.52
CA PHE A 445 20.20 -10.36 -5.72
C PHE A 445 20.50 -11.17 -6.97
N LYS A 446 20.26 -12.48 -6.91
CA LYS A 446 20.60 -13.43 -7.98
C LYS A 446 19.34 -14.00 -8.62
N GLY A 447 19.52 -14.65 -9.79
CA GLY A 447 18.41 -15.28 -10.51
C GLY A 447 17.54 -14.29 -11.30
N LEU A 448 18.07 -13.11 -11.63
CA LEU A 448 17.38 -12.04 -12.34
C LEU A 448 17.91 -11.93 -13.77
N ASP A 449 17.02 -11.97 -14.77
CA ASP A 449 17.41 -11.92 -16.19
C ASP A 449 17.38 -10.47 -16.71
N PHE A 450 18.37 -9.69 -16.31
CA PHE A 450 18.54 -8.33 -16.81
C PHE A 450 18.86 -8.25 -18.30
N ALA A 451 19.46 -9.29 -18.90
CA ALA A 451 19.73 -9.31 -20.32
C ALA A 451 18.42 -9.35 -21.13
N GLN A 452 17.43 -10.08 -20.62
CA GLN A 452 16.08 -10.14 -21.20
C GLN A 452 15.29 -8.85 -20.96
N LEU A 453 15.44 -8.21 -19.78
CA LEU A 453 14.77 -6.97 -19.42
C LEU A 453 15.26 -5.75 -20.21
N TYR A 454 16.58 -5.63 -20.38
CA TYR A 454 17.23 -4.39 -20.81
C TYR A 454 16.69 -3.81 -22.15
N PRO A 455 16.39 -4.62 -23.18
CA PRO A 455 15.77 -4.09 -24.40
C PRO A 455 14.47 -3.32 -24.19
N ALA A 456 13.63 -3.75 -23.25
CA ALA A 456 12.38 -3.07 -22.92
C ALA A 456 12.64 -1.75 -22.17
N LEU A 457 13.51 -1.75 -21.17
CA LEU A 457 13.92 -0.54 -20.45
C LEU A 457 14.55 0.49 -21.39
N ARG A 458 15.49 0.05 -22.24
CA ARG A 458 16.15 0.94 -23.20
C ARG A 458 15.14 1.54 -24.19
N ARG A 459 14.20 0.75 -24.67
CA ARG A 459 13.12 1.23 -25.55
C ARG A 459 12.32 2.33 -24.85
N ARG A 460 11.92 2.13 -23.57
CA ARG A 460 11.23 3.15 -22.81
C ARG A 460 12.07 4.41 -22.62
N ALA A 461 13.30 4.29 -22.16
CA ALA A 461 14.21 5.43 -21.93
C ALA A 461 14.53 6.23 -23.20
N MET A 462 14.26 5.69 -24.39
CA MET A 462 14.51 6.30 -25.70
C MET A 462 13.23 6.59 -26.49
N ASP A 463 12.05 6.45 -25.89
CA ASP A 463 10.75 6.61 -26.53
C ASP A 463 10.35 8.10 -26.65
N ASP A 464 10.50 8.67 -27.83
CA ASP A 464 10.20 10.09 -28.08
C ASP A 464 8.69 10.41 -27.99
N ASP A 465 7.83 9.40 -28.10
CA ASP A 465 6.37 9.57 -28.08
C ASP A 465 5.78 9.39 -26.67
N TYR A 466 6.58 8.98 -25.69
CA TYR A 466 6.10 8.73 -24.35
C TYR A 466 6.08 10.00 -23.50
N ARG A 467 4.93 10.54 -23.16
CA ARG A 467 4.61 11.52 -22.10
C ARG A 467 5.70 12.59 -21.91
N GLY A 468 6.06 13.30 -22.97
CA GLY A 468 7.05 14.37 -22.95
C GLY A 468 8.53 13.93 -22.99
N LEU A 469 8.83 12.63 -22.97
CA LEU A 469 10.20 12.11 -22.93
C LEU A 469 11.03 12.54 -24.16
N GLY A 470 10.40 12.71 -25.33
CA GLY A 470 11.08 13.24 -26.53
C GLY A 470 11.58 14.66 -26.36
N TYR A 471 10.83 15.52 -25.67
CA TYR A 471 11.30 16.88 -25.31
C TYR A 471 12.44 16.81 -24.29
N TYR A 472 12.28 16.01 -23.23
CA TYR A 472 13.31 15.79 -22.20
C TYR A 472 14.64 15.35 -22.83
N ARG A 473 14.61 14.42 -23.78
CA ARG A 473 15.79 13.93 -24.48
C ARG A 473 16.47 14.98 -25.36
N LYS A 474 15.68 15.89 -25.97
CA LYS A 474 16.17 16.89 -26.92
C LYS A 474 16.62 18.19 -26.23
N LEU A 475 15.86 18.64 -25.24
CA LEU A 475 16.02 19.94 -24.58
C LEU A 475 16.66 19.82 -23.19
N GLY A 476 16.69 18.61 -22.62
CA GLY A 476 17.11 18.37 -21.25
C GLY A 476 16.02 18.71 -20.21
N TYR A 477 14.81 19.00 -20.64
CA TYR A 477 13.62 19.22 -19.79
C TYR A 477 12.36 19.07 -20.62
N ILE A 478 11.20 18.95 -19.96
CA ILE A 478 9.90 18.94 -20.60
C ILE A 478 9.30 20.35 -20.56
N PRO A 479 8.96 20.96 -21.72
CA PRO A 479 8.34 22.27 -21.74
C PRO A 479 6.91 22.27 -21.23
N CYS A 480 6.58 23.24 -20.36
CA CYS A 480 5.25 23.37 -19.75
C CYS A 480 4.13 23.75 -20.74
N ASP A 481 4.47 24.25 -21.93
CA ASP A 481 3.53 24.55 -23.01
C ASP A 481 3.29 23.36 -23.96
N LYS A 482 3.99 22.25 -23.79
CA LYS A 482 3.91 21.05 -24.64
C LYS A 482 3.33 19.82 -23.93
N GLU A 483 3.58 19.69 -22.64
CA GLU A 483 3.19 18.53 -21.86
C GLU A 483 2.74 18.97 -20.46
N GLU A 484 1.72 18.32 -19.94
CA GLU A 484 1.28 18.45 -18.55
C GLU A 484 2.29 17.84 -17.58
N GLU A 485 2.28 18.26 -16.31
CA GLU A 485 3.14 17.76 -15.23
C GLU A 485 4.65 17.86 -15.58
N SER A 486 5.00 18.86 -16.34
CA SER A 486 6.31 19.00 -17.00
C SER A 486 7.49 19.01 -16.04
N VAL A 487 7.33 19.64 -14.87
CA VAL A 487 8.39 19.73 -13.85
C VAL A 487 8.55 18.39 -13.14
N SER A 488 7.45 17.80 -12.67
CA SER A 488 7.50 16.49 -12.00
C SER A 488 8.01 15.39 -12.93
N LYS A 489 7.48 15.30 -14.16
CA LYS A 489 7.97 14.32 -15.16
C LYS A 489 9.47 14.48 -15.44
N THR A 490 9.98 15.70 -15.50
CA THR A 490 11.42 15.91 -15.68
C THR A 490 12.21 15.41 -14.47
N ALA A 491 11.75 15.71 -13.23
CA ALA A 491 12.40 15.26 -12.01
C ALA A 491 12.38 13.73 -11.86
N GLU A 492 11.28 13.08 -12.30
CA GLU A 492 11.16 11.62 -12.26
C GLU A 492 12.04 10.95 -13.35
N TYR A 493 12.07 11.48 -14.57
CA TYR A 493 12.89 10.91 -15.65
C TYR A 493 14.40 11.02 -15.40
N VAL A 494 14.87 12.03 -14.69
CA VAL A 494 16.30 12.06 -14.30
C VAL A 494 16.65 10.95 -13.32
N TYR A 495 15.71 10.58 -12.44
CA TYR A 495 15.90 9.44 -11.53
C TYR A 495 15.76 8.10 -12.26
N ASP A 496 14.79 7.96 -13.15
CA ASP A 496 14.66 6.77 -14.00
C ASP A 496 15.90 6.53 -14.84
N ASP A 497 16.51 7.60 -15.41
CA ASP A 497 17.77 7.48 -16.16
C ASP A 497 18.92 6.97 -15.29
N TRP A 498 19.02 7.46 -14.05
CA TRP A 498 19.96 6.95 -13.07
C TRP A 498 19.76 5.45 -12.82
N ALA A 499 18.54 5.02 -12.63
CA ALA A 499 18.20 3.62 -12.42
C ALA A 499 18.50 2.75 -13.65
N VAL A 500 18.06 3.18 -14.84
CA VAL A 500 18.32 2.44 -16.11
C VAL A 500 19.81 2.37 -16.41
N ALA A 501 20.60 3.39 -16.05
CA ALA A 501 22.06 3.34 -16.20
C ALA A 501 22.66 2.15 -15.43
N HIS A 502 22.23 1.88 -14.21
CA HIS A 502 22.72 0.74 -13.42
C HIS A 502 22.31 -0.60 -14.02
N VAL A 503 21.13 -0.72 -14.62
CA VAL A 503 20.73 -1.91 -15.37
C VAL A 503 21.56 -2.05 -16.65
N ALA A 504 21.86 -0.94 -17.35
CA ALA A 504 22.77 -0.93 -18.50
C ALA A 504 24.17 -1.44 -18.10
N GLN A 505 24.69 -1.02 -16.94
CA GLN A 505 25.94 -1.51 -16.38
C GLN A 505 25.87 -3.02 -16.10
N ALA A 506 24.77 -3.50 -15.52
CA ALA A 506 24.57 -4.92 -15.22
C ALA A 506 24.70 -5.83 -16.45
N VAL A 507 24.30 -5.33 -17.62
CA VAL A 507 24.36 -6.06 -18.90
C VAL A 507 25.55 -5.65 -19.78
N GLY A 508 26.50 -4.86 -19.26
CA GLY A 508 27.73 -4.46 -19.95
C GLY A 508 27.55 -3.39 -21.04
N ARG A 509 26.43 -2.66 -21.07
CA ARG A 509 26.15 -1.58 -22.02
C ARG A 509 26.71 -0.25 -21.54
N MET A 510 28.05 -0.15 -21.51
CA MET A 510 28.75 0.99 -20.91
C MET A 510 28.55 2.32 -21.63
N ASP A 511 28.25 2.32 -22.94
CA ASP A 511 27.97 3.57 -23.67
C ASP A 511 26.60 4.10 -23.25
N ASP A 512 25.58 3.24 -23.15
CA ASP A 512 24.26 3.62 -22.63
C ASP A 512 24.36 4.06 -21.15
N TYR A 513 25.17 3.35 -20.33
CA TYR A 513 25.45 3.75 -18.94
C TYR A 513 25.92 5.21 -18.85
N LYS A 514 26.99 5.56 -19.60
CA LYS A 514 27.55 6.90 -19.58
C LYS A 514 26.56 7.97 -20.05
N ALA A 515 25.84 7.69 -21.14
CA ALA A 515 24.84 8.62 -21.69
C ALA A 515 23.69 8.88 -20.71
N LEU A 516 23.20 7.84 -20.03
CA LEU A 516 22.10 7.94 -19.06
C LEU A 516 22.56 8.64 -17.77
N ILE A 517 23.75 8.37 -17.27
CA ILE A 517 24.35 9.10 -16.14
C ILE A 517 24.47 10.61 -16.45
N GLU A 518 24.89 10.98 -17.65
CA GLU A 518 24.95 12.39 -18.01
C GLU A 518 23.55 13.01 -18.11
N ARG A 519 22.59 12.28 -18.69
CA ARG A 519 21.21 12.73 -18.83
C ARG A 519 20.49 12.85 -17.48
N SER A 520 20.84 12.02 -16.48
CA SER A 520 20.29 12.11 -15.13
C SER A 520 20.64 13.42 -14.38
N LYS A 521 21.55 14.22 -14.92
CA LYS A 521 21.88 15.57 -14.40
C LYS A 521 20.98 16.68 -14.96
N ASN A 522 20.04 16.37 -15.82
CA ASN A 522 19.18 17.32 -16.52
C ASN A 522 18.23 18.10 -15.60
N TYR A 523 18.04 17.68 -14.34
CA TYR A 523 17.32 18.45 -13.31
C TYR A 523 17.81 19.90 -13.23
N LYS A 524 19.10 20.17 -13.55
CA LYS A 524 19.72 21.51 -13.55
C LYS A 524 19.00 22.49 -14.47
N ASN A 525 18.33 21.99 -15.52
CA ASN A 525 17.68 22.82 -16.52
C ASN A 525 16.35 23.43 -16.04
N LEU A 526 15.75 22.88 -14.98
CA LEU A 526 14.54 23.43 -14.36
C LEU A 526 14.80 24.17 -13.05
N PHE A 527 16.03 24.14 -12.51
CA PHE A 527 16.37 24.91 -11.33
C PHE A 527 16.59 26.37 -11.69
N ASP A 528 15.79 27.28 -11.13
CA ASP A 528 15.94 28.71 -11.27
C ASP A 528 16.73 29.29 -10.08
N PRO A 529 18.01 29.71 -10.29
CA PRO A 529 18.83 30.22 -9.19
C PRO A 529 18.32 31.56 -8.62
N SER A 530 17.47 32.29 -9.33
CA SER A 530 16.92 33.57 -8.84
C SER A 530 15.84 33.38 -7.79
N THR A 531 15.09 32.25 -7.85
CA THR A 531 14.02 31.88 -6.92
C THR A 531 14.39 30.69 -6.03
N THR A 532 15.41 29.93 -6.41
CA THR A 532 15.81 28.68 -5.78
C THR A 532 14.70 27.62 -5.77
N PHE A 533 13.91 27.56 -6.86
CA PHE A 533 12.87 26.55 -7.07
C PHE A 533 13.09 25.80 -8.39
N MET A 534 12.56 24.57 -8.45
CA MET A 534 12.30 23.88 -9.71
C MET A 534 11.06 24.51 -10.34
N ARG A 535 11.21 25.10 -11.54
CA ARG A 535 10.17 25.92 -12.19
C ARG A 535 9.76 25.38 -13.57
N PRO A 536 8.50 25.61 -13.98
CA PRO A 536 8.06 25.34 -15.33
C PRO A 536 8.77 26.26 -16.33
N ARG A 537 9.17 25.69 -17.48
CA ARG A 537 9.92 26.35 -18.50
C ARG A 537 9.30 26.10 -19.88
N PHE A 538 9.14 27.12 -20.69
CA PHE A 538 8.62 27.01 -22.05
C PHE A 538 9.63 26.38 -23.02
N GLU A 539 9.17 25.90 -24.18
CA GLU A 539 10.06 25.36 -25.23
C GLU A 539 11.12 26.38 -25.72
N ASN A 540 10.79 27.66 -25.71
CA ASN A 540 11.74 28.73 -26.08
C ASN A 540 12.79 29.02 -25.00
N GLY A 541 12.79 28.31 -23.88
CA GLY A 541 13.72 28.47 -22.79
C GLY A 541 13.38 29.54 -21.75
N GLN A 542 12.27 30.24 -21.88
CA GLN A 542 11.82 31.23 -20.89
C GLN A 542 11.11 30.55 -19.73
N TRP A 543 11.25 31.12 -18.52
CA TRP A 543 10.49 30.69 -17.35
C TRP A 543 9.03 31.08 -17.50
N SER A 544 8.14 30.23 -16.98
CA SER A 544 6.70 30.54 -16.90
C SER A 544 6.46 31.62 -15.84
N GLU A 545 5.71 32.67 -16.21
CA GLU A 545 5.37 33.79 -15.33
C GLU A 545 3.85 34.07 -15.37
N PRO A 546 3.24 34.55 -14.27
CA PRO A 546 3.82 34.83 -12.94
C PRO A 546 4.17 33.54 -12.20
N PHE A 547 5.09 33.57 -11.23
CA PHE A 547 5.48 32.46 -10.42
C PHE A 547 5.05 32.62 -8.95
N GLU A 548 4.26 31.68 -8.45
CA GLU A 548 3.83 31.59 -7.06
C GLU A 548 4.14 30.18 -6.52
N PRO A 549 4.99 30.02 -5.48
CA PRO A 549 5.49 28.72 -5.04
C PRO A 549 4.46 27.74 -4.49
N THR A 550 3.22 28.13 -4.28
CA THR A 550 2.12 27.26 -3.82
C THR A 550 1.17 26.88 -4.95
N GLU A 551 1.35 27.43 -6.15
CA GLU A 551 0.54 27.12 -7.32
C GLU A 551 1.03 25.83 -8.01
N MET A 552 0.09 25.03 -8.53
CA MET A 552 0.38 23.73 -9.15
C MET A 552 0.37 23.75 -10.68
N GLY A 553 -0.11 24.83 -11.28
CA GLY A 553 -0.20 24.97 -12.74
C GLY A 553 -0.13 26.41 -13.18
N TYR A 554 0.92 26.75 -13.92
CA TYR A 554 1.22 28.11 -14.36
C TYR A 554 0.82 28.40 -15.80
N SER A 555 0.70 27.34 -16.62
CA SER A 555 0.27 27.48 -18.02
C SER A 555 -1.21 27.84 -18.16
N LYS A 556 -1.99 27.79 -17.08
CA LYS A 556 -3.46 27.90 -17.04
C LYS A 556 -4.20 26.89 -17.93
N LYS A 557 -3.49 25.90 -18.46
CA LYS A 557 -4.03 24.85 -19.31
C LYS A 557 -4.09 23.51 -18.56
N TRP A 558 -3.06 23.21 -17.77
CA TRP A 558 -2.93 21.99 -16.97
C TRP A 558 -1.98 22.24 -15.80
N ARG A 559 -1.81 21.24 -14.93
CA ARG A 559 -0.85 21.28 -13.83
C ARG A 559 0.56 21.03 -14.36
N ASP A 560 1.55 21.69 -13.75
CA ASP A 560 2.98 21.51 -14.03
C ASP A 560 3.64 20.54 -13.03
N TYR A 561 2.96 20.25 -11.93
CA TYR A 561 3.41 19.40 -10.83
C TYR A 561 2.40 18.29 -10.58
N THR A 562 2.88 17.07 -10.37
CA THR A 562 2.07 15.91 -10.05
C THR A 562 1.85 15.84 -8.55
N GLU A 563 0.60 16.00 -8.10
CA GLU A 563 0.23 15.96 -6.67
C GLU A 563 1.20 16.71 -5.76
N SER A 564 1.71 17.84 -6.23
CA SER A 564 2.74 18.63 -5.55
C SER A 564 2.74 20.07 -6.02
N ASP A 565 3.57 20.86 -5.39
CA ASP A 565 3.85 22.25 -5.74
C ASP A 565 5.37 22.49 -5.91
N PRO A 566 5.81 23.69 -6.26
CA PRO A 566 7.22 24.03 -6.32
C PRO A 566 8.01 23.78 -5.04
N TRP A 567 7.41 23.95 -3.85
CA TRP A 567 8.10 23.69 -2.59
C TRP A 567 8.52 22.24 -2.49
N GLN A 568 7.60 21.32 -2.75
CA GLN A 568 7.83 19.88 -2.64
C GLN A 568 8.73 19.38 -3.77
N THR A 569 8.36 19.66 -5.03
CA THR A 569 9.10 19.16 -6.20
C THR A 569 10.54 19.65 -6.25
N THR A 570 10.86 20.83 -5.66
CA THR A 570 12.23 21.32 -5.55
C THR A 570 13.17 20.35 -4.84
N PHE A 571 12.69 19.42 -4.04
CA PHE A 571 13.53 18.47 -3.31
C PHE A 571 13.47 17.03 -3.85
N PHE A 572 12.92 16.79 -5.04
CA PHE A 572 12.78 15.44 -5.62
C PHE A 572 14.08 14.88 -6.27
N ILE A 573 15.23 15.45 -5.98
CA ILE A 573 16.51 15.00 -6.56
C ILE A 573 17.29 14.17 -5.52
N GLN A 574 16.91 12.89 -5.38
CA GLN A 574 17.46 11.99 -4.39
C GLN A 574 18.74 11.23 -4.81
N HIS A 575 19.03 11.13 -6.11
CA HIS A 575 20.19 10.41 -6.63
C HIS A 575 21.47 11.27 -6.65
N ASP A 576 21.33 12.60 -6.73
CA ASP A 576 22.46 13.52 -6.75
C ASP A 576 22.31 14.71 -5.76
N PRO A 577 22.11 14.43 -4.44
CA PRO A 577 21.97 15.52 -3.47
C PRO A 577 23.16 16.47 -3.44
N ALA A 578 24.40 15.97 -3.56
CA ALA A 578 25.60 16.81 -3.54
C ALA A 578 25.68 17.73 -4.77
N GLY A 579 25.38 17.23 -5.98
CA GLY A 579 25.30 18.05 -7.18
C GLY A 579 24.17 19.08 -7.13
N TYR A 580 23.05 18.69 -6.49
CA TYR A 580 21.89 19.56 -6.33
C TYR A 580 22.13 20.68 -5.31
N ILE A 581 22.74 20.39 -4.16
CA ILE A 581 23.10 21.38 -3.13
C ILE A 581 24.00 22.49 -3.72
N LYS A 582 24.92 22.14 -4.62
CA LYS A 582 25.79 23.13 -5.29
C LYS A 582 25.02 24.21 -6.05
N LEU A 583 23.79 23.91 -6.54
CA LEU A 583 22.97 24.89 -7.27
C LEU A 583 22.45 26.02 -6.38
N PHE A 584 22.35 25.78 -5.06
CA PHE A 584 21.94 26.79 -4.06
C PHE A 584 23.11 27.73 -3.68
N GLY A 585 24.32 27.48 -4.17
CA GLY A 585 25.51 28.28 -3.91
C GLY A 585 26.25 27.96 -2.61
N SER A 586 25.59 27.35 -1.61
CA SER A 586 26.21 26.86 -0.38
C SER A 586 25.29 25.87 0.37
N ASP A 587 25.88 25.02 1.22
CA ASP A 587 25.15 24.11 2.10
C ASP A 587 24.17 24.87 3.01
N LEU A 588 24.57 26.04 3.53
CA LEU A 588 23.71 26.86 4.38
C LEU A 588 22.50 27.41 3.65
N ALA A 589 22.65 27.81 2.39
CA ALA A 589 21.52 28.28 1.57
C ALA A 589 20.54 27.14 1.29
N PHE A 590 21.03 25.93 1.00
CA PHE A 590 20.20 24.74 0.85
C PHE A 590 19.47 24.39 2.14
N ILE A 591 20.18 24.36 3.29
CA ILE A 591 19.59 24.09 4.59
C ILE A 591 18.49 25.10 4.92
N GLN A 592 18.73 26.39 4.67
CA GLN A 592 17.72 27.43 4.88
C GLN A 592 16.48 27.21 4.00
N LYS A 593 16.67 26.81 2.74
CA LYS A 593 15.56 26.50 1.85
C LYS A 593 14.75 25.30 2.33
N LEU A 594 15.45 24.27 2.82
CA LEU A 594 14.82 23.07 3.39
C LEU A 594 14.13 23.37 4.74
N ASP A 595 14.69 24.22 5.59
CA ASP A 595 14.01 24.73 6.80
C ASP A 595 12.73 25.48 6.46
N ASN A 596 12.78 26.30 5.40
CA ASN A 596 11.62 27.07 4.94
C ASN A 596 10.50 26.15 4.43
N LEU A 597 10.81 25.01 3.79
CA LEU A 597 9.81 24.01 3.43
C LEU A 597 9.01 23.57 4.65
N PHE A 598 9.69 23.21 5.76
CA PHE A 598 9.04 22.71 6.99
C PHE A 598 8.37 23.82 7.84
N THR A 599 8.58 25.08 7.52
CA THR A 599 8.05 26.22 8.31
C THR A 599 7.16 27.16 7.52
N ALA A 600 7.04 26.98 6.21
CA ALA A 600 6.15 27.76 5.35
C ALA A 600 4.67 27.60 5.78
N ASN A 601 3.82 28.50 5.30
CA ASN A 601 2.38 28.37 5.55
C ASN A 601 1.86 27.10 4.85
N SER A 602 1.15 26.24 5.60
CA SER A 602 0.58 24.98 5.11
C SER A 602 -0.68 25.14 4.27
N GLN A 603 -1.11 26.35 3.97
CA GLN A 603 -2.32 26.59 3.17
C GLN A 603 -2.06 26.21 1.72
N LEU A 604 -2.91 25.34 1.19
CA LEU A 604 -2.92 24.92 -0.20
C LEU A 604 -4.02 25.66 -0.99
N PRO A 605 -3.89 25.78 -2.34
CA PRO A 605 -4.97 26.21 -3.20
C PRO A 605 -6.24 25.37 -3.02
N ALA A 606 -7.39 25.95 -3.28
CA ALA A 606 -8.69 25.26 -3.08
C ALA A 606 -8.90 24.05 -4.02
N ASP A 607 -8.16 23.99 -5.11
CA ASP A 607 -8.19 22.91 -6.10
C ASP A 607 -7.01 21.94 -5.97
N ALA A 608 -6.26 22.01 -4.85
CA ALA A 608 -5.18 21.06 -4.56
C ALA A 608 -5.72 19.63 -4.50
N PRO A 609 -4.99 18.63 -5.04
CA PRO A 609 -5.34 17.24 -4.86
C PRO A 609 -5.46 16.87 -3.38
N PRO A 610 -6.43 16.02 -3.02
CA PRO A 610 -6.60 15.56 -1.64
C PRO A 610 -5.43 14.71 -1.15
N ASP A 611 -4.62 14.16 -2.08
CA ASP A 611 -3.41 13.39 -1.79
C ASP A 611 -2.34 14.21 -1.07
N ILE A 612 -2.32 15.53 -1.25
CA ILE A 612 -1.42 16.43 -0.53
C ILE A 612 -1.92 16.63 0.89
N ALA A 613 -1.57 15.73 1.78
CA ALA A 613 -2.02 15.66 3.17
C ALA A 613 -0.83 15.55 4.15
N GLY A 614 -1.08 15.56 5.47
CA GLY A 614 -0.01 15.46 6.47
C GLY A 614 0.98 16.62 6.40
N MET A 615 0.47 17.85 6.36
CA MET A 615 1.27 19.04 6.09
C MET A 615 2.06 19.51 7.30
N VAL A 616 3.40 19.59 7.15
CA VAL A 616 4.31 20.26 8.09
C VAL A 616 5.02 21.40 7.33
N GLY A 617 4.51 22.61 7.44
CA GLY A 617 4.84 23.66 6.48
C GLY A 617 4.29 23.31 5.09
N GLN A 618 5.14 23.30 4.07
CA GLN A 618 4.81 22.81 2.72
C GLN A 618 5.35 21.36 2.48
N TYR A 619 5.95 20.74 3.47
CA TYR A 619 6.23 19.30 3.43
C TYR A 619 4.92 18.51 3.61
N ALA A 620 4.63 17.61 2.69
CA ALA A 620 3.43 16.76 2.71
C ALA A 620 3.82 15.31 3.04
N HIS A 621 3.63 14.89 4.30
CA HIS A 621 3.95 13.51 4.69
C HIS A 621 3.01 12.48 4.05
N GLY A 622 1.78 12.88 3.80
CA GLY A 622 0.75 12.06 3.16
C GLY A 622 0.96 11.83 1.67
N ASN A 623 2.06 12.38 1.06
CA ASN A 623 2.40 12.10 -0.32
C ASN A 623 3.89 11.67 -0.44
N GLU A 624 4.12 10.52 -1.00
CA GLU A 624 5.34 9.71 -0.93
C GLU A 624 6.60 10.37 -1.49
N PRO A 625 6.55 11.20 -2.55
CA PRO A 625 7.75 11.89 -3.03
C PRO A 625 8.43 12.77 -1.98
N CYS A 626 7.75 13.14 -0.89
CA CYS A 626 8.30 13.91 0.20
C CYS A 626 9.14 13.07 1.20
N HIS A 627 8.97 11.76 1.24
CA HIS A 627 9.45 10.88 2.30
C HIS A 627 10.96 10.92 2.56
N HIS A 628 11.79 11.24 1.58
CA HIS A 628 13.25 11.34 1.72
C HIS A 628 13.74 12.71 2.22
N MET A 629 12.91 13.76 2.16
CA MET A 629 13.36 15.14 2.34
C MET A 629 13.94 15.43 3.74
N ALA A 630 13.35 14.82 4.79
CA ALA A 630 13.86 14.97 6.16
C ALA A 630 15.31 14.47 6.32
N TYR A 631 15.77 13.60 5.42
CA TYR A 631 17.12 13.02 5.44
C TYR A 631 18.15 13.86 4.67
N LEU A 632 17.72 14.84 3.86
CA LEU A 632 18.60 15.66 3.02
C LEU A 632 19.54 16.56 3.84
N TYR A 633 19.20 16.93 5.07
CA TYR A 633 20.10 17.66 5.95
C TYR A 633 21.43 16.93 6.22
N SER A 634 21.41 15.59 6.18
CA SER A 634 22.63 14.77 6.37
C SER A 634 23.61 14.96 5.21
N TYR A 635 23.13 15.23 3.99
CA TYR A 635 23.96 15.53 2.82
C TYR A 635 24.56 16.93 2.85
N ALA A 636 23.96 17.85 3.61
CA ALA A 636 24.46 19.21 3.83
C ALA A 636 25.21 19.37 5.17
N GLY A 637 25.63 18.25 5.80
CA GLY A 637 26.45 18.26 7.01
C GLY A 637 25.72 18.65 8.30
N MET A 638 24.38 18.63 8.33
CA MET A 638 23.55 18.95 9.51
C MET A 638 22.69 17.75 9.98
N PRO A 639 23.32 16.62 10.34
CA PRO A 639 22.58 15.38 10.67
C PRO A 639 21.61 15.51 11.85
N TYR A 640 21.88 16.42 12.79
CA TYR A 640 20.98 16.65 13.92
C TYR A 640 19.61 17.17 13.48
N LYS A 641 19.53 17.94 12.37
CA LYS A 641 18.25 18.38 11.81
C LYS A 641 17.47 17.22 11.19
N THR A 642 18.16 16.29 10.49
CA THR A 642 17.56 15.02 10.09
C THR A 642 16.94 14.30 11.28
N GLN A 643 17.70 14.15 12.38
CA GLN A 643 17.26 13.43 13.58
C GLN A 643 16.04 14.09 14.23
N GLU A 644 16.04 15.42 14.33
CA GLU A 644 14.92 16.19 14.84
C GLU A 644 13.66 16.06 13.99
N ARG A 645 13.79 16.23 12.66
CA ARG A 645 12.65 16.16 11.73
C ARG A 645 12.06 14.75 11.67
N VAL A 646 12.89 13.72 11.53
CA VAL A 646 12.45 12.34 11.51
C VAL A 646 11.70 11.97 12.78
N ARG A 647 12.23 12.36 13.96
CA ARG A 647 11.53 12.13 15.24
C ARG A 647 10.17 12.83 15.27
N THR A 648 10.11 14.08 14.83
CA THR A 648 8.86 14.85 14.78
C THR A 648 7.82 14.17 13.91
N LEU A 649 8.20 13.74 12.70
CA LEU A 649 7.29 13.07 11.76
C LEU A 649 6.80 11.73 12.30
N LEU A 650 7.69 10.90 12.89
CA LEU A 650 7.30 9.62 13.49
C LEU A 650 6.25 9.77 14.62
N GLU A 651 6.26 10.90 15.33
CA GLU A 651 5.35 11.13 16.44
C GLU A 651 4.06 11.87 16.03
N MET A 652 4.12 12.70 14.98
CA MET A 652 2.99 13.57 14.59
C MET A 652 2.10 12.97 13.49
N GLU A 653 2.71 12.26 12.54
CA GLU A 653 2.01 11.83 11.32
C GLU A 653 1.41 10.42 11.43
N TYR A 654 1.59 9.74 12.57
CA TYR A 654 1.06 8.41 12.83
C TYR A 654 0.37 8.33 14.19
N ASP A 655 -0.82 7.71 14.22
CA ASP A 655 -1.58 7.47 15.45
C ASP A 655 -2.14 6.05 15.48
N ASP A 656 -2.55 5.57 16.68
CA ASP A 656 -3.23 4.29 16.86
C ASP A 656 -4.77 4.41 16.77
N GLN A 657 -5.29 5.48 16.13
CA GLN A 657 -6.71 5.67 15.85
C GLN A 657 -7.07 5.28 14.40
N PRO A 658 -8.35 5.10 14.05
CA PRO A 658 -8.73 4.78 12.67
C PRO A 658 -8.24 5.78 11.62
N ASP A 659 -8.17 7.06 11.96
CA ASP A 659 -7.63 8.15 11.14
C ASP A 659 -6.12 8.38 11.37
N GLY A 660 -5.40 7.35 11.83
CA GLY A 660 -4.02 7.44 12.29
C GLY A 660 -2.94 7.45 11.21
N LEU A 661 -3.29 7.62 9.94
CA LEU A 661 -2.36 7.85 8.83
C LEU A 661 -2.53 9.26 8.27
N ALA A 662 -1.43 9.88 7.88
CA ALA A 662 -1.40 11.26 7.39
C ALA A 662 -2.07 11.44 6.03
N GLY A 663 -2.12 10.41 5.20
CA GLY A 663 -2.68 10.37 3.86
C GLY A 663 -2.88 8.94 3.40
N ASN A 664 -2.89 8.73 2.09
CA ASN A 664 -2.97 7.42 1.46
C ASN A 664 -1.92 6.46 2.05
N GLU A 665 -2.28 5.21 2.26
CA GLU A 665 -1.32 4.20 2.74
C GLU A 665 -0.39 3.72 1.62
N ASP A 666 -0.89 3.72 0.40
CA ASP A 666 -0.25 3.41 -0.88
C ASP A 666 0.53 2.10 -0.90
N CYS A 667 -0.26 1.01 -0.75
CA CYS A 667 0.23 -0.36 -0.92
C CYS A 667 1.47 -0.68 -0.08
N GLY A 668 1.53 -0.16 1.14
CA GLY A 668 2.61 -0.41 2.09
C GLY A 668 3.67 0.68 2.17
N GLN A 669 3.63 1.72 1.34
CA GLN A 669 4.72 2.71 1.32
C GLN A 669 4.72 3.64 2.54
N MET A 670 3.57 4.24 2.91
CA MET A 670 3.45 5.07 4.09
C MET A 670 3.87 4.30 5.34
N SER A 671 3.43 3.06 5.43
CA SER A 671 3.76 2.13 6.52
C SER A 671 5.24 1.75 6.53
N ALA A 672 5.83 1.48 5.37
CA ALA A 672 7.25 1.14 5.24
C ALA A 672 8.16 2.29 5.67
N TRP A 673 7.78 3.54 5.39
CA TRP A 673 8.51 4.70 5.89
C TRP A 673 8.57 4.73 7.42
N TYR A 674 7.42 4.46 8.09
CA TYR A 674 7.39 4.38 9.55
C TYR A 674 8.27 3.25 10.07
N VAL A 675 8.19 2.06 9.47
CA VAL A 675 8.96 0.87 9.89
C VAL A 675 10.46 1.13 9.77
N ILE A 676 10.95 1.55 8.61
CA ILE A 676 12.39 1.74 8.36
C ILE A 676 12.94 2.92 9.17
N SER A 677 12.20 4.04 9.24
CA SER A 677 12.61 5.23 9.98
C SER A 677 12.60 5.00 11.50
N SER A 678 11.66 4.18 12.02
CA SER A 678 11.64 3.78 13.44
C SER A 678 12.87 2.97 13.84
N MET A 679 13.51 2.27 12.91
CA MET A 679 14.76 1.54 13.13
C MET A 679 16.00 2.45 13.05
N GLY A 680 15.84 3.73 12.66
CA GLY A 680 16.87 4.75 12.67
C GLY A 680 17.63 4.93 11.36
N PHE A 681 17.13 4.44 10.22
CA PHE A 681 17.74 4.64 8.91
C PHE A 681 16.70 4.68 7.78
N TYR A 682 17.11 5.13 6.59
CA TYR A 682 16.25 5.24 5.41
C TYR A 682 17.07 5.17 4.11
N ALA A 683 16.49 4.60 3.05
CA ALA A 683 17.08 4.55 1.71
C ALA A 683 16.69 5.81 0.92
N VAL A 684 17.47 6.88 1.02
CA VAL A 684 17.20 8.14 0.28
C VAL A 684 17.25 7.90 -1.22
N ASP A 685 18.27 7.18 -1.69
CA ASP A 685 18.39 6.67 -3.05
C ASP A 685 18.48 5.13 -3.01
N PRO A 686 17.38 4.41 -3.21
CA PRO A 686 17.38 2.94 -3.21
C PRO A 686 18.37 2.32 -4.19
N VAL A 687 18.55 2.94 -5.36
CA VAL A 687 19.47 2.46 -6.42
C VAL A 687 20.92 2.50 -5.97
N SER A 688 21.29 3.39 -5.05
CA SER A 688 22.67 3.42 -4.51
C SER A 688 23.00 2.22 -3.61
N GLY A 689 22.00 1.51 -3.09
CA GLY A 689 22.17 0.45 -2.10
C GLY A 689 22.63 0.94 -0.72
N ASN A 690 22.52 2.24 -0.43
CA ASN A 690 22.94 2.86 0.82
C ASN A 690 21.72 3.24 1.67
N TYR A 691 21.96 3.30 2.99
CA TYR A 691 21.00 3.78 3.98
C TYR A 691 21.60 4.95 4.76
N VAL A 692 20.82 5.99 4.97
CA VAL A 692 21.20 7.20 5.72
C VAL A 692 20.62 7.10 7.13
N PHE A 693 21.41 7.41 8.16
CA PHE A 693 20.92 7.42 9.53
C PHE A 693 19.97 8.59 9.78
N GLY A 694 18.82 8.25 10.37
CA GLY A 694 17.90 9.19 11.03
C GLY A 694 18.06 9.14 12.54
N THR A 695 16.97 8.92 13.27
CA THR A 695 16.99 8.68 14.72
C THR A 695 16.08 7.49 15.05
N PRO A 696 16.58 6.44 15.72
CA PRO A 696 15.74 5.30 16.04
C PRO A 696 14.67 5.66 17.08
N LEU A 697 13.44 5.22 16.83
CA LEU A 697 12.35 5.25 17.79
C LEU A 697 12.36 3.98 18.66
N VAL A 698 12.73 2.83 18.09
CA VAL A 698 12.84 1.55 18.81
C VAL A 698 13.85 1.63 19.95
N ASN A 699 13.67 0.81 20.99
CA ASN A 699 14.70 0.50 21.96
C ASN A 699 15.59 -0.65 21.46
N ARG A 700 14.99 -1.61 20.78
CA ARG A 700 15.66 -2.74 20.14
C ARG A 700 14.85 -3.21 18.94
N ALA A 701 15.56 -3.68 17.90
CA ALA A 701 14.96 -4.44 16.83
C ALA A 701 15.83 -5.66 16.46
N GLU A 702 15.17 -6.77 16.10
CA GLU A 702 15.77 -7.95 15.52
C GLU A 702 15.06 -8.24 14.20
N ILE A 703 15.78 -8.23 13.09
CA ILE A 703 15.24 -8.44 11.74
C ILE A 703 15.82 -9.73 11.19
N GLU A 704 14.99 -10.73 10.96
CA GLU A 704 15.40 -11.97 10.30
C GLU A 704 15.64 -11.71 8.81
N ILE A 705 16.91 -11.82 8.38
CA ILE A 705 17.30 -11.65 6.98
C ILE A 705 17.27 -13.01 6.26
N ALA A 706 17.72 -14.05 6.92
CA ALA A 706 17.66 -15.44 6.45
C ALA A 706 17.65 -16.37 7.64
N ALA A 707 17.37 -17.66 7.43
CA ALA A 707 17.37 -18.64 8.49
C ALA A 707 18.67 -18.60 9.32
N GLY A 708 18.57 -18.24 10.57
CA GLY A 708 19.69 -18.11 11.51
C GLY A 708 20.59 -16.88 11.28
N LYS A 709 20.17 -15.90 10.47
CA LYS A 709 20.86 -14.62 10.26
C LYS A 709 19.93 -13.47 10.58
N ALA A 710 20.29 -12.63 11.50
CA ALA A 710 19.50 -11.45 11.89
C ALA A 710 20.36 -10.18 11.88
N LEU A 711 19.72 -9.06 11.57
CA LEU A 711 20.22 -7.72 11.86
C LEU A 711 19.65 -7.29 13.20
N HIS A 712 20.51 -6.91 14.12
CA HIS A 712 20.12 -6.34 15.41
C HIS A 712 20.33 -4.83 15.39
N VAL A 713 19.34 -4.09 15.87
CA VAL A 713 19.43 -2.67 16.14
C VAL A 713 19.25 -2.48 17.63
N ASP A 714 20.28 -2.03 18.31
CA ASP A 714 20.29 -1.80 19.76
C ASP A 714 20.45 -0.31 20.05
N VAL A 715 19.61 0.25 20.94
CA VAL A 715 19.59 1.67 21.23
C VAL A 715 19.82 1.93 22.71
N LYS A 716 20.89 2.66 23.03
CA LYS A 716 21.23 3.13 24.36
C LYS A 716 20.79 4.58 24.52
N ARG A 717 19.86 4.85 25.43
CA ARG A 717 19.36 6.19 25.75
C ARG A 717 19.06 6.30 27.26
N SER A 718 19.24 7.49 27.83
CA SER A 718 18.93 7.75 29.24
C SER A 718 17.47 8.11 29.45
N SER A 719 16.80 8.67 28.43
CA SER A 719 15.40 9.08 28.44
C SER A 719 14.74 8.74 27.09
N PRO A 720 13.45 8.41 27.07
CA PRO A 720 12.70 8.22 25.82
C PRO A 720 12.76 9.43 24.86
N GLY A 721 12.94 10.64 25.39
CA GLY A 721 13.10 11.88 24.61
C GLY A 721 14.49 12.07 23.98
N ASP A 722 15.50 11.26 24.33
CA ASP A 722 16.82 11.34 23.72
C ASP A 722 16.73 10.92 22.25
N ALA A 723 16.97 11.86 21.35
CA ALA A 723 16.80 11.66 19.90
C ALA A 723 18.09 11.91 19.10
N PHE A 724 19.10 12.51 19.70
CA PHE A 724 20.30 12.90 18.96
C PHE A 724 21.40 11.85 19.09
N ILE A 725 21.89 11.35 17.96
CA ILE A 725 22.95 10.34 17.91
C ILE A 725 24.25 10.94 18.42
N GLN A 726 24.81 10.30 19.45
CA GLN A 726 26.13 10.62 20.00
C GLN A 726 27.22 9.74 19.40
N SER A 727 26.91 8.46 19.15
CA SER A 727 27.81 7.51 18.51
C SER A 727 27.02 6.35 17.88
N VAL A 728 27.63 5.73 16.86
CA VAL A 728 27.16 4.49 16.25
C VAL A 728 28.30 3.48 16.24
N THR A 729 27.98 2.20 16.51
CA THR A 729 28.85 1.07 16.15
C THR A 729 28.15 0.22 15.10
N LEU A 730 28.89 -0.19 14.08
CA LEU A 730 28.43 -1.09 13.03
C LEU A 730 29.26 -2.38 13.07
N ASN A 731 28.61 -3.50 13.31
CA ASN A 731 29.25 -4.82 13.45
C ASN A 731 30.41 -4.80 14.49
N GLY A 732 30.15 -4.17 15.65
CA GLY A 732 31.09 -4.06 16.76
C GLY A 732 32.25 -3.08 16.57
N LYS A 733 32.25 -2.29 15.48
CA LYS A 733 33.29 -1.28 15.20
C LYS A 733 32.70 0.14 15.27
N PRO A 734 33.43 1.12 15.83
CA PRO A 734 33.03 2.51 15.77
C PRO A 734 32.78 2.96 14.33
N HIS A 735 31.64 3.62 14.11
CA HIS A 735 31.20 4.08 12.79
C HIS A 735 30.96 5.59 12.84
N SER A 736 31.68 6.34 12.03
CA SER A 736 31.62 7.81 12.01
C SER A 736 30.80 8.38 10.83
N LYS A 737 30.45 7.54 9.86
CA LYS A 737 29.68 7.95 8.67
C LYS A 737 28.20 8.11 9.00
N LEU A 738 27.52 9.01 8.28
CA LEU A 738 26.08 9.23 8.38
C LEU A 738 25.27 8.18 7.60
N TRP A 739 25.91 7.15 7.07
CA TRP A 739 25.34 6.15 6.19
C TRP A 739 26.08 4.81 6.28
N PHE A 740 25.42 3.74 5.81
CA PHE A 740 26.01 2.41 5.65
C PHE A 740 25.44 1.74 4.39
N ARG A 741 26.07 0.67 3.92
CA ARG A 741 25.67 -0.05 2.70
C ARG A 741 24.78 -1.24 3.05
N HIS A 742 23.91 -1.64 2.11
CA HIS A 742 23.18 -2.90 2.21
C HIS A 742 24.12 -4.11 2.44
N ALA A 743 25.25 -4.13 1.76
CA ALA A 743 26.27 -5.18 1.91
C ALA A 743 26.80 -5.33 3.35
N ASP A 744 26.78 -4.27 4.15
CA ASP A 744 27.25 -4.29 5.54
C ASP A 744 26.27 -5.03 6.50
N ILE A 745 25.02 -5.26 6.04
CA ILE A 745 23.93 -5.91 6.80
C ILE A 745 23.32 -7.13 6.10
N ALA A 746 23.59 -7.37 4.82
CA ALA A 746 22.97 -8.43 4.01
C ALA A 746 23.16 -9.86 4.56
N ASN A 747 24.12 -10.07 5.44
CA ASN A 747 24.39 -11.36 6.10
C ASN A 747 24.06 -11.33 7.62
N GLY A 748 23.23 -10.40 8.06
CA GLY A 748 23.04 -10.08 9.47
C GLY A 748 24.08 -9.11 9.98
N GLY A 749 24.02 -8.80 11.27
CA GLY A 749 24.96 -7.88 11.91
C GLY A 749 24.33 -7.09 13.06
N THR A 750 25.02 -6.05 13.50
CA THR A 750 24.56 -5.21 14.61
C THR A 750 24.78 -3.74 14.31
N ILE A 751 23.77 -2.92 14.53
CA ILE A 751 23.85 -1.46 14.57
C ILE A 751 23.53 -1.04 16.00
N GLU A 752 24.49 -0.45 16.71
CA GLU A 752 24.25 0.09 18.06
C GLU A 752 24.27 1.60 18.03
N PHE A 753 23.20 2.22 18.50
CA PHE A 753 23.08 3.66 18.68
C PHE A 753 23.29 4.04 20.15
N THR A 754 24.02 5.12 20.40
CA THR A 754 23.97 5.85 21.67
C THR A 754 23.33 7.20 21.39
N LEU A 755 22.22 7.48 22.07
CA LEU A 755 21.46 8.72 21.92
C LEU A 755 21.63 9.62 23.16
N GLY A 756 21.46 10.91 22.96
CA GLY A 756 21.46 11.93 24.00
C GLY A 756 20.40 13.02 23.73
N PRO A 757 20.21 13.93 24.73
CA PRO A 757 19.18 14.97 24.68
C PRO A 757 19.52 16.16 23.76
N THR A 758 20.78 16.29 23.36
CA THR A 758 21.27 17.43 22.54
C THR A 758 22.16 16.93 21.40
N PRO A 759 22.26 17.70 20.30
CA PRO A 759 23.16 17.37 19.19
C PRO A 759 24.59 17.12 19.63
N GLY A 760 25.18 16.00 19.20
CA GLY A 760 26.55 15.58 19.48
C GLY A 760 27.55 15.92 18.37
N ALA A 761 28.68 15.24 18.40
CA ALA A 761 29.74 15.37 17.41
C ALA A 761 29.66 14.30 16.29
N PHE A 762 28.69 13.39 16.35
CA PHE A 762 28.54 12.31 15.37
C PHE A 762 28.32 12.84 13.96
N GLY A 763 29.01 12.27 12.98
CA GLY A 763 28.85 12.60 11.57
C GLY A 763 29.46 13.94 11.15
N LYS A 764 30.36 14.52 11.96
CA LYS A 764 31.12 15.72 11.58
C LYS A 764 32.31 15.36 10.69
N GLY A 765 32.44 16.04 9.57
CA GLY A 765 33.52 15.84 8.60
C GLY A 765 33.01 15.44 7.23
N GLU A 766 33.74 15.83 6.18
CA GLU A 766 33.37 15.57 4.80
C GLU A 766 33.24 14.06 4.49
N ASP A 767 34.10 13.23 5.04
CA ASP A 767 34.07 11.77 4.85
C ASP A 767 32.84 11.09 5.51
N ALA A 768 32.12 11.81 6.36
CA ALA A 768 30.92 11.29 7.02
C ALA A 768 29.66 11.43 6.16
N ILE A 769 29.65 12.36 5.22
CA ILE A 769 28.50 12.69 4.38
C ILE A 769 28.10 11.48 3.52
N PRO A 770 26.77 11.21 3.33
CA PRO A 770 26.34 10.13 2.45
C PRO A 770 26.82 10.35 1.02
N PRO A 771 27.14 9.29 0.27
CA PRO A 771 27.56 9.40 -1.11
C PRO A 771 26.41 9.90 -1.99
N SER A 772 26.78 10.64 -3.03
CA SER A 772 25.93 11.11 -4.11
C SER A 772 26.37 10.49 -5.42
N MET A 773 25.68 10.82 -6.52
CA MET A 773 26.08 10.40 -7.83
C MET A 773 27.57 10.74 -8.09
N PRO A 774 28.40 9.79 -8.57
CA PRO A 774 29.83 10.06 -8.78
C PRO A 774 30.04 11.09 -9.88
N GLU A 775 31.00 12.00 -9.67
CA GLU A 775 31.51 12.84 -10.76
C GLU A 775 32.21 11.93 -11.77
N MET A 776 31.76 11.91 -13.01
CA MET A 776 32.43 11.18 -14.08
C MET A 776 33.72 11.95 -14.47
N SER A 777 34.85 11.29 -14.29
CA SER A 777 36.17 11.83 -14.71
C SER A 777 36.36 11.80 -16.22
#